data_0583c05eaeef35c0eb77a4d0e7818f9e
#
_entry.id   0583c05eaeef35c0eb77a4d0e7818f9e
#
_cell.length_a   1.000
_cell.length_b   1.000
_cell.length_c   1.000
_cell.angle_alpha   90.00
_cell.angle_beta   90.00
_cell.angle_gamma   90.00
#
_symmetry.space_group_name_H-M   'P 1'
#
loop_
_entity.id
_entity.type
_entity.pdbx_description
1 polymer ?
#
loop_
_entity_poly.entity_id
_entity_poly.type
_entity_poly.pdbx_seq_one_letter_code
_entity_poly.pdbx_strand_id
1 'polypeptide(L)'
;LGSQTQYQFMYGPSFLVAPVYKDTKMDKDGNDIRDGIYLPEGKWVDYYNGDIYTGGRLINNYETPLWKLPVFVKSDAIIPMTNPNNNPSQIRKNYRAYEIYAERSAEFTEYDDDGATQEYLNGRSTRTLIGTQVDKERLTVNISPTVGDFEGFEKNKETELRINVTAAPKKVVLKVGKKKMTLPAAGSREELDSYANFYYYDAAPDWNRFATPGSDFAKQKITRNPQLIIKLGTYDVTEADMEITIDGFKFAPADRYLVSSGALSAPKVTFAEAGNGVFDLTPSWEAVPNADYYEVEFGGMIHSTIRETAFTFDGLTPETNYVFKVRAVNKDGYSEWTTANGTTKSNPLEFAIKGIKALATCKDQGGTPVRKLFDFDEKSQWHTDWKSEAVPFEMTLDLRSLNQLDRLVYKPREDAGNGTLLKGTVSYSSDRQNWTSPVAFEWTKDGSDKTFMFEGNPQARYVRLAVTEGVGKFGSGREMYIFKVADTESVLQGDINRDKRIDENDLTSYMNYTGLRKGDSDFDYVSLGDINNNGLIDAYDISIVTTELDGGVSNSNDKVAGTLVLTPSKTTFAAGDIVEVKVSGKGLHYVNGLSFALPYNAQELEYVGTDLEGMKEMVNLTYDRLHTNGQKALYPTFVNRGNNF
;
A
#
# COMPACT_ATOMS: atom_id res chain seq x y z
N LEU A 1 -1.11 -5.20 -2.77
CA LEU A 1 -0.75 -3.77 -2.78
C LEU A 1 -1.83 -2.90 -2.11
N GLY A 2 -3.13 -3.20 -2.31
CA GLY A 2 -4.22 -2.36 -1.81
C GLY A 2 -4.16 -2.05 -0.31
N SER A 3 -3.88 -3.04 0.54
CA SER A 3 -3.83 -2.85 1.99
C SER A 3 -2.61 -2.04 2.46
N GLN A 4 -1.51 -2.04 1.72
CA GLN A 4 -0.30 -1.30 2.07
C GLN A 4 -0.28 0.13 1.54
N THR A 5 -1.05 0.42 0.50
CA THR A 5 -1.09 1.74 -0.14
C THR A 5 -2.34 2.55 0.16
N GLN A 6 -3.32 2.00 0.87
CA GLN A 6 -4.62 2.65 1.16
C GLN A 6 -4.51 3.99 1.91
N TYR A 7 -3.38 4.25 2.58
CA TYR A 7 -3.13 5.47 3.34
C TYR A 7 -2.13 6.39 2.64
N GLN A 8 -2.09 6.35 1.32
CA GLN A 8 -1.38 7.30 0.49
C GLN A 8 -2.24 7.65 -0.72
N PHE A 9 -2.03 8.82 -1.30
CA PHE A 9 -2.83 9.29 -2.42
C PHE A 9 -2.04 10.24 -3.30
N MET A 10 -2.46 10.34 -4.56
CA MET A 10 -1.99 11.38 -5.47
C MET A 10 -2.77 12.67 -5.21
N TYR A 11 -2.06 13.77 -5.02
CA TYR A 11 -2.63 15.12 -5.02
C TYR A 11 -2.29 15.79 -6.34
N GLY A 12 -3.24 15.80 -7.26
CA GLY A 12 -3.01 16.12 -8.66
C GLY A 12 -2.06 15.10 -9.33
N PRO A 13 -1.54 15.40 -10.51
CA PRO A 13 -0.70 14.47 -11.28
C PRO A 13 0.75 14.39 -10.77
N SER A 14 1.18 15.30 -9.92
CA SER A 14 2.60 15.52 -9.61
C SER A 14 3.01 15.21 -8.17
N PHE A 15 2.07 15.18 -7.22
CA PHE A 15 2.38 14.92 -5.82
C PHE A 15 1.87 13.56 -5.37
N LEU A 16 2.69 12.85 -4.62
CA LEU A 16 2.28 11.70 -3.82
C LEU A 16 2.40 12.07 -2.35
N VAL A 17 1.33 11.87 -1.59
CA VAL A 17 1.24 12.16 -0.17
C VAL A 17 1.03 10.87 0.60
N ALA A 18 1.87 10.59 1.60
CA ALA A 18 1.84 9.35 2.37
C ALA A 18 1.84 9.63 3.89
N PRO A 19 0.70 10.06 4.47
CA PRO A 19 0.64 10.41 5.89
C PRO A 19 0.98 9.24 6.82
N VAL A 20 1.45 9.55 8.01
CA VAL A 20 1.52 8.61 9.13
C VAL A 20 0.10 8.43 9.67
N TYR A 21 -0.41 7.20 9.67
CA TYR A 21 -1.82 6.88 9.94
C TYR A 21 -2.03 5.92 11.12
N LYS A 22 -0.96 5.41 11.67
CA LYS A 22 -0.96 4.47 12.81
C LYS A 22 0.31 4.65 13.62
N ASP A 23 0.34 4.03 14.79
CA ASP A 23 1.57 3.95 15.58
C ASP A 23 2.69 3.30 14.76
N THR A 24 3.86 3.91 14.80
CA THR A 24 5.05 3.49 14.06
C THR A 24 6.17 3.12 15.03
N LYS A 25 7.20 2.43 14.51
CA LYS A 25 8.47 2.36 15.22
C LYS A 25 9.12 3.75 15.21
N MET A 26 9.90 4.04 16.24
CA MET A 26 10.69 5.28 16.30
C MET A 26 12.16 4.99 16.03
N ASP A 27 12.85 5.97 15.45
CA ASP A 27 14.30 5.96 15.35
C ASP A 27 14.96 6.30 16.72
N LYS A 28 16.29 6.30 16.76
CA LYS A 28 17.06 6.66 17.96
C LYS A 28 16.86 8.11 18.42
N ASP A 29 16.40 8.98 17.54
CA ASP A 29 16.20 10.41 17.79
C ASP A 29 14.71 10.70 18.15
N GLY A 30 13.87 9.66 18.21
CA GLY A 30 12.44 9.74 18.57
C GLY A 30 11.53 10.19 17.43
N ASN A 31 12.00 10.12 16.18
CA ASN A 31 11.15 10.38 15.03
C ASN A 31 10.40 9.12 14.61
N ASP A 32 9.17 9.29 14.18
CA ASP A 32 8.40 8.21 13.58
C ASP A 32 9.04 7.72 12.28
N ILE A 33 9.01 6.41 12.05
CA ILE A 33 9.46 5.78 10.82
C ILE A 33 8.25 5.32 10.01
N ARG A 34 8.07 5.89 8.83
CA ARG A 34 7.05 5.47 7.87
C ARG A 34 7.62 4.41 6.94
N ASP A 35 7.17 3.16 7.09
CA ASP A 35 7.47 2.06 6.18
C ASP A 35 6.36 1.89 5.13
N GLY A 36 6.69 1.26 4.02
CA GLY A 36 5.73 0.85 3.01
C GLY A 36 5.12 1.99 2.19
N ILE A 37 5.89 3.04 1.87
CA ILE A 37 5.46 4.08 0.93
C ILE A 37 5.67 3.57 -0.49
N TYR A 38 4.60 3.28 -1.22
CA TYR A 38 4.69 2.88 -2.62
C TYR A 38 4.89 4.11 -3.50
N LEU A 39 6.01 4.17 -4.20
CA LEU A 39 6.26 5.14 -5.25
C LEU A 39 5.98 4.47 -6.61
N PRO A 40 5.03 4.97 -7.41
CA PRO A 40 4.84 4.50 -8.79
C PRO A 40 6.12 4.58 -9.63
N GLU A 41 6.15 3.89 -10.77
CA GLU A 41 7.32 3.93 -11.67
C GLU A 41 7.77 5.35 -12.02
N GLY A 42 9.07 5.53 -12.27
CA GLY A 42 9.69 6.81 -12.53
C GLY A 42 10.58 7.26 -11.37
N LYS A 43 10.97 8.52 -11.38
CA LYS A 43 11.74 9.14 -10.30
C LYS A 43 10.87 10.08 -9.48
N TRP A 44 11.09 10.07 -8.17
CA TRP A 44 10.36 10.88 -7.20
C TRP A 44 11.33 11.68 -6.35
N VAL A 45 11.03 12.93 -6.13
CA VAL A 45 11.84 13.85 -5.33
C VAL A 45 11.14 14.10 -4.00
N ASP A 46 11.80 13.84 -2.89
CA ASP A 46 11.31 14.26 -1.56
C ASP A 46 11.14 15.78 -1.56
N TYR A 47 9.91 16.24 -1.35
CA TYR A 47 9.57 17.66 -1.44
C TYR A 47 10.33 18.53 -0.43
N TYR A 48 10.72 17.98 0.71
CA TYR A 48 11.39 18.73 1.77
C TYR A 48 12.91 18.77 1.62
N ASN A 49 13.53 17.62 1.43
CA ASN A 49 14.98 17.53 1.42
C ASN A 49 15.58 17.37 0.01
N GLY A 50 14.76 17.09 -0.98
CA GLY A 50 15.18 16.95 -2.37
C GLY A 50 15.87 15.63 -2.70
N ASP A 51 15.85 14.64 -1.81
CA ASP A 51 16.37 13.30 -2.11
C ASP A 51 15.56 12.63 -3.22
N ILE A 52 16.24 11.89 -4.10
CA ILE A 52 15.61 11.23 -5.23
C ILE A 52 15.45 9.75 -4.94
N TYR A 53 14.25 9.25 -5.17
CA TYR A 53 13.88 7.85 -5.06
C TYR A 53 13.49 7.28 -6.42
N THR A 54 13.97 6.09 -6.72
CA THR A 54 13.47 5.32 -7.86
C THR A 54 12.12 4.72 -7.49
N GLY A 55 11.11 4.89 -8.34
CA GLY A 55 9.79 4.31 -8.17
C GLY A 55 9.69 2.84 -8.61
N GLY A 56 8.45 2.33 -8.71
CA GLY A 56 8.16 0.91 -8.91
C GLY A 56 8.47 0.08 -7.67
N ARG A 57 8.47 0.67 -6.47
CA ARG A 57 8.86 0.00 -5.23
C ARG A 57 8.26 0.62 -3.98
N LEU A 58 8.32 -0.12 -2.88
CA LEU A 58 7.97 0.34 -1.55
C LEU A 58 9.21 0.92 -0.85
N ILE A 59 9.11 2.15 -0.38
CA ILE A 59 10.15 2.81 0.41
C ILE A 59 9.90 2.52 1.89
N ASN A 60 10.94 2.09 2.59
CA ASN A 60 10.94 1.82 4.02
C ASN A 60 11.94 2.73 4.74
N ASN A 61 11.94 2.70 6.06
CA ASN A 61 12.83 3.52 6.90
C ASN A 61 12.78 5.03 6.58
N TYR A 62 11.63 5.53 6.14
CA TYR A 62 11.46 6.95 5.85
C TYR A 62 11.15 7.72 7.15
N GLU A 63 12.07 8.59 7.54
CA GLU A 63 11.96 9.38 8.76
C GLU A 63 10.91 10.48 8.65
N THR A 64 9.97 10.50 9.61
CA THR A 64 8.85 11.44 9.67
C THR A 64 8.81 12.14 11.03
N PRO A 65 9.71 13.11 11.28
CA PRO A 65 9.57 13.96 12.46
C PRO A 65 8.20 14.66 12.45
N LEU A 66 7.67 15.00 13.60
CA LEU A 66 6.30 15.51 13.79
C LEU A 66 5.89 16.65 12.83
N TRP A 67 6.85 17.46 12.39
CA TRP A 67 6.61 18.58 11.47
C TRP A 67 6.54 18.17 9.99
N LYS A 68 6.91 16.92 9.64
CA LYS A 68 7.09 16.48 8.24
C LYS A 68 5.97 15.54 7.80
N LEU A 69 5.14 16.00 6.90
CA LEU A 69 4.22 15.14 6.14
C LEU A 69 4.99 14.55 4.95
N PRO A 70 5.09 13.20 4.79
CA PRO A 70 5.72 12.62 3.61
C PRO A 70 5.05 13.07 2.31
N VAL A 71 5.77 13.84 1.50
CA VAL A 71 5.33 14.35 0.20
C VAL A 71 6.45 14.16 -0.81
N PHE A 72 6.11 13.53 -1.93
CA PHE A 72 7.03 13.30 -3.04
C PHE A 72 6.51 13.95 -4.31
N VAL A 73 7.42 14.51 -5.08
CA VAL A 73 7.11 15.15 -6.38
C VAL A 73 7.65 14.26 -7.48
N LYS A 74 6.84 13.99 -8.49
CA LYS A 74 7.30 13.27 -9.68
C LYS A 74 8.35 14.10 -10.43
N SER A 75 9.45 13.49 -10.90
CA SER A 75 10.36 14.13 -11.85
C SER A 75 9.60 14.58 -13.10
N ASP A 76 10.08 15.64 -13.73
CA ASP A 76 9.43 16.33 -14.85
C ASP A 76 8.13 17.06 -14.48
N ALA A 77 7.85 17.30 -13.18
CA ALA A 77 6.70 18.07 -12.74
C ALA A 77 6.86 19.57 -13.00
N ILE A 78 5.79 20.19 -13.48
CA ILE A 78 5.59 21.63 -13.54
C ILE A 78 4.40 21.95 -12.65
N ILE A 79 4.62 22.65 -11.53
CA ILE A 79 3.63 22.85 -10.47
C ILE A 79 3.23 24.32 -10.42
N PRO A 80 1.98 24.67 -10.70
CA PRO A 80 1.52 26.05 -10.55
C PRO A 80 1.46 26.42 -9.06
N MET A 81 1.93 27.61 -8.75
CA MET A 81 2.03 28.13 -7.40
C MET A 81 1.43 29.54 -7.34
N THR A 82 0.92 29.91 -6.18
CA THR A 82 0.52 31.28 -5.88
C THR A 82 1.62 32.02 -5.10
N ASN A 83 1.42 33.28 -4.83
CA ASN A 83 2.23 33.99 -3.85
C ASN A 83 2.04 33.36 -2.47
N PRO A 84 3.04 33.44 -1.57
CA PRO A 84 2.87 33.04 -0.18
C PRO A 84 1.67 33.76 0.46
N ASN A 85 0.76 33.00 1.07
CA ASN A 85 -0.45 33.53 1.67
C ASN A 85 -0.95 32.61 2.79
N ASN A 86 -1.78 33.16 3.68
CA ASN A 86 -2.41 32.41 4.79
C ASN A 86 -3.87 32.05 4.50
N ASN A 87 -4.46 32.61 3.45
CA ASN A 87 -5.82 32.30 3.03
C ASN A 87 -6.05 32.72 1.56
N PRO A 88 -7.06 32.17 0.89
CA PRO A 88 -7.33 32.45 -0.53
C PRO A 88 -7.56 33.94 -0.87
N SER A 89 -8.04 34.76 0.05
CA SER A 89 -8.28 36.19 -0.20
C SER A 89 -6.98 36.99 -0.39
N GLN A 90 -5.83 36.43 -0.01
CA GLN A 90 -4.51 37.03 -0.16
C GLN A 90 -3.80 36.59 -1.46
N ILE A 91 -4.43 35.74 -2.26
CA ILE A 91 -3.90 35.32 -3.55
C ILE A 91 -3.91 36.52 -4.51
N ARG A 92 -2.73 36.85 -5.04
CA ARG A 92 -2.55 37.91 -6.00
C ARG A 92 -2.95 37.45 -7.40
N LYS A 93 -4.03 38.01 -7.96
CA LYS A 93 -4.50 37.68 -9.31
C LYS A 93 -3.52 38.10 -10.43
N ASN A 94 -2.68 39.10 -10.17
CA ASN A 94 -1.65 39.62 -11.08
C ASN A 94 -0.29 38.93 -10.90
N TYR A 95 -0.27 37.72 -10.32
CA TYR A 95 0.95 36.93 -10.08
C TYR A 95 0.69 35.48 -10.41
N ARG A 96 1.68 34.84 -11.02
CA ARG A 96 1.73 33.38 -11.19
C ARG A 96 3.15 32.87 -10.96
N ALA A 97 3.30 31.66 -10.48
CA ALA A 97 4.60 31.04 -10.36
C ALA A 97 4.52 29.55 -10.73
N TYR A 98 5.65 29.00 -11.15
CA TYR A 98 5.77 27.58 -11.48
C TYR A 98 7.00 27.01 -10.78
N GLU A 99 6.81 25.98 -9.96
CA GLU A 99 7.91 25.19 -9.43
C GLU A 99 8.20 24.03 -10.39
N ILE A 100 9.46 23.89 -10.84
CA ILE A 100 9.84 23.03 -11.96
C ILE A 100 10.91 22.03 -11.52
N TYR A 101 10.67 20.76 -11.81
CA TYR A 101 11.54 19.60 -11.56
C TYR A 101 11.94 18.96 -12.88
N ALA A 102 12.63 19.69 -13.75
CA ALA A 102 12.93 19.26 -15.11
C ALA A 102 14.11 18.29 -15.15
N GLU A 103 13.89 17.08 -15.58
CA GLU A 103 14.90 16.08 -15.90
C GLU A 103 14.98 15.82 -17.41
N ARG A 104 13.85 15.80 -18.07
CA ARG A 104 13.67 15.55 -19.52
C ARG A 104 12.78 16.66 -20.11
N SER A 105 11.90 16.28 -20.99
CA SER A 105 10.87 17.18 -21.54
C SER A 105 9.53 16.89 -20.87
N ALA A 106 8.80 17.93 -20.53
CA ALA A 106 7.47 17.85 -19.94
C ALA A 106 6.59 18.99 -20.42
N GLU A 107 5.28 18.78 -20.32
CA GLU A 107 4.27 19.79 -20.58
C GLU A 107 3.22 19.79 -19.47
N PHE A 108 2.69 20.96 -19.16
CA PHE A 108 1.61 21.16 -18.22
C PHE A 108 0.66 22.22 -18.75
N THR A 109 -0.63 21.96 -18.73
CA THR A 109 -1.66 22.95 -19.06
C THR A 109 -2.26 23.48 -17.77
N GLU A 110 -1.94 24.73 -17.42
CA GLU A 110 -2.62 25.44 -16.35
C GLU A 110 -4.03 25.78 -16.78
N TYR A 111 -5.00 25.46 -15.95
CA TYR A 111 -6.39 25.84 -16.08
C TYR A 111 -6.75 26.80 -14.97
N ASP A 112 -7.53 27.85 -15.30
CA ASP A 112 -8.03 28.81 -14.32
C ASP A 112 -9.43 29.27 -14.70
N ASP A 113 -10.28 29.56 -13.72
CA ASP A 113 -11.63 30.10 -13.84
C ASP A 113 -11.95 31.05 -12.66
N ASP A 114 -13.18 31.48 -12.52
CA ASP A 114 -13.58 32.39 -11.44
C ASP A 114 -13.63 31.73 -10.05
N GLY A 115 -13.58 30.41 -9.99
CA GLY A 115 -13.61 29.61 -8.75
C GLY A 115 -14.92 29.74 -7.95
N ALA A 116 -15.97 30.33 -8.49
CA ALA A 116 -17.19 30.68 -7.78
C ALA A 116 -18.48 30.27 -8.51
N THR A 117 -18.50 30.34 -9.84
CA THR A 117 -19.69 30.06 -10.65
C THR A 117 -19.50 28.82 -11.51
N GLN A 118 -20.54 28.41 -12.24
CA GLN A 118 -20.48 27.32 -13.21
C GLN A 118 -20.25 27.83 -14.65
N GLU A 119 -19.83 29.09 -14.83
CA GLU A 119 -19.60 29.67 -16.15
C GLU A 119 -18.48 28.96 -16.93
N TYR A 120 -17.62 28.21 -16.26
CA TYR A 120 -16.64 27.34 -16.92
C TYR A 120 -17.32 26.31 -17.86
N LEU A 121 -18.57 25.87 -17.58
CA LEU A 121 -19.34 25.01 -18.47
C LEU A 121 -19.72 25.71 -19.78
N ASN A 122 -19.74 27.02 -19.78
CA ASN A 122 -19.98 27.90 -20.94
C ASN A 122 -18.67 28.35 -21.60
N GLY A 123 -17.53 27.71 -21.22
CA GLY A 123 -16.22 28.05 -21.77
C GLY A 123 -15.55 29.26 -21.15
N ARG A 124 -16.08 29.82 -20.04
CA ARG A 124 -15.50 30.94 -19.31
C ARG A 124 -14.36 30.47 -18.41
N SER A 125 -13.22 30.20 -19.04
CA SER A 125 -12.01 29.72 -18.38
C SER A 125 -10.79 30.07 -19.21
N THR A 126 -9.61 30.02 -18.61
CA THR A 126 -8.34 30.22 -19.30
C THR A 126 -7.47 28.99 -19.27
N ARG A 127 -6.60 28.84 -20.27
CA ARG A 127 -5.58 27.79 -20.35
C ARG A 127 -4.26 28.40 -20.78
N THR A 128 -3.19 27.97 -20.09
CA THR A 128 -1.81 28.32 -20.42
C THR A 128 -1.00 27.04 -20.54
N LEU A 129 -0.35 26.81 -21.67
CA LEU A 129 0.57 25.69 -21.84
C LEU A 129 1.97 26.12 -21.37
N ILE A 130 2.55 25.33 -20.48
CA ILE A 130 3.93 25.46 -20.01
C ILE A 130 4.68 24.19 -20.42
N GLY A 131 5.80 24.36 -21.14
CA GLY A 131 6.65 23.25 -21.57
C GLY A 131 8.06 23.39 -21.05
N THR A 132 8.71 22.27 -20.78
CA THR A 132 10.15 22.20 -20.50
C THR A 132 10.84 21.27 -21.49
N GLN A 133 12.06 21.62 -21.87
CA GLN A 133 12.93 20.76 -22.68
C GLN A 133 14.35 20.84 -22.17
N VAL A 134 14.92 19.66 -21.83
CA VAL A 134 16.31 19.53 -21.41
C VAL A 134 17.13 18.97 -22.56
N ASP A 135 18.17 19.69 -22.96
CA ASP A 135 19.19 19.23 -23.91
C ASP A 135 20.57 19.43 -23.28
N LYS A 136 21.19 18.33 -22.85
CA LYS A 136 22.48 18.33 -22.13
C LYS A 136 22.44 19.24 -20.89
N GLU A 137 23.26 20.31 -20.88
CA GLU A 137 23.32 21.31 -19.83
C GLU A 137 22.45 22.56 -20.17
N ARG A 138 21.40 22.41 -20.93
CA ARG A 138 20.46 23.48 -21.24
C ARG A 138 19.04 23.07 -20.93
N LEU A 139 18.35 23.92 -20.16
CA LEU A 139 16.92 23.86 -19.99
C LEU A 139 16.26 25.00 -20.75
N THR A 140 15.24 24.71 -21.52
CA THR A 140 14.33 25.70 -22.12
C THR A 140 12.96 25.55 -21.48
N VAL A 141 12.41 26.62 -20.97
CA VAL A 141 11.05 26.72 -20.47
C VAL A 141 10.25 27.61 -21.42
N ASN A 142 9.17 27.07 -21.98
CA ASN A 142 8.24 27.77 -22.84
C ASN A 142 6.94 28.03 -22.11
N ILE A 143 6.42 29.25 -22.15
CA ILE A 143 5.12 29.62 -21.63
C ILE A 143 4.34 30.26 -22.77
N SER A 144 3.37 29.53 -23.28
CA SER A 144 2.52 30.00 -24.38
C SER A 144 1.57 31.14 -23.93
N PRO A 145 1.10 31.97 -24.86
CA PRO A 145 0.03 32.89 -24.54
C PRO A 145 -1.18 32.18 -23.93
N THR A 146 -1.73 32.79 -22.89
CA THR A 146 -2.96 32.32 -22.24
C THR A 146 -4.15 32.46 -23.18
N VAL A 147 -4.93 31.40 -23.34
CA VAL A 147 -6.12 31.37 -24.20
C VAL A 147 -7.37 31.32 -23.32
N GLY A 148 -8.42 32.03 -23.72
CA GLY A 148 -9.69 32.10 -23.01
C GLY A 148 -9.81 33.36 -22.14
N ASP A 149 -10.94 33.45 -21.41
CA ASP A 149 -11.27 34.57 -20.55
C ASP A 149 -12.37 34.19 -19.57
N PHE A 150 -12.41 34.81 -18.40
CA PHE A 150 -13.48 34.70 -17.41
C PHE A 150 -13.63 36.02 -16.62
N GLU A 151 -14.71 36.19 -15.90
CA GLU A 151 -14.94 37.40 -15.12
C GLU A 151 -13.93 37.53 -13.96
N GLY A 152 -13.20 38.63 -13.94
CA GLY A 152 -12.15 38.89 -12.94
C GLY A 152 -10.78 38.31 -13.31
N PHE A 153 -10.60 37.81 -14.55
CA PHE A 153 -9.28 37.42 -15.04
C PHE A 153 -8.36 38.65 -15.16
N GLU A 154 -7.20 38.55 -14.53
CA GLU A 154 -6.15 39.57 -14.64
C GLU A 154 -5.12 39.13 -15.68
N LYS A 155 -5.04 39.85 -16.79
CA LYS A 155 -4.13 39.50 -17.90
C LYS A 155 -2.72 40.04 -17.73
N ASN A 156 -2.51 41.06 -16.91
CA ASN A 156 -1.20 41.64 -16.65
C ASN A 156 -0.59 40.94 -15.43
N LYS A 157 0.22 39.91 -15.68
CA LYS A 157 0.78 39.09 -14.58
C LYS A 157 2.30 39.19 -14.52
N GLU A 158 2.81 39.25 -13.29
CA GLU A 158 4.19 38.92 -12.95
C GLU A 158 4.34 37.39 -12.95
N THR A 159 5.42 36.90 -13.54
CA THR A 159 5.69 35.44 -13.59
C THR A 159 6.99 35.14 -12.86
N GLU A 160 6.96 34.15 -11.94
CA GLU A 160 8.14 33.65 -11.25
C GLU A 160 8.34 32.16 -11.57
N LEU A 161 9.56 31.75 -11.91
CA LEU A 161 9.95 30.35 -12.06
C LEU A 161 10.85 29.96 -10.88
N ARG A 162 10.58 28.82 -10.27
CA ARG A 162 11.38 28.19 -9.21
C ARG A 162 11.86 26.85 -9.70
N ILE A 163 13.07 26.79 -10.18
CA ILE A 163 13.62 25.62 -10.86
C ILE A 163 14.56 24.90 -9.91
N ASN A 164 14.32 23.62 -9.67
CA ASN A 164 15.21 22.78 -8.88
C ASN A 164 16.47 22.46 -9.66
N VAL A 165 17.64 22.78 -9.10
CA VAL A 165 18.95 22.68 -9.74
C VAL A 165 20.02 22.20 -8.76
N THR A 166 21.18 21.76 -9.27
CA THR A 166 22.35 21.42 -8.43
C THR A 166 23.47 22.44 -8.50
N ALA A 167 23.44 23.38 -9.44
CA ALA A 167 24.47 24.37 -9.63
C ALA A 167 23.88 25.71 -10.13
N ALA A 168 24.60 26.79 -9.90
CA ALA A 168 24.29 28.08 -10.48
C ALA A 168 24.35 28.01 -12.02
N PRO A 169 23.41 28.68 -12.74
CA PRO A 169 23.44 28.72 -14.18
C PRO A 169 24.62 29.54 -14.69
N LYS A 170 25.12 29.21 -15.88
CA LYS A 170 26.12 30.01 -16.61
C LYS A 170 25.48 31.26 -17.21
N LYS A 171 24.24 31.17 -17.65
CA LYS A 171 23.51 32.24 -18.31
C LYS A 171 22.02 31.96 -18.30
N VAL A 172 21.22 32.99 -18.10
CA VAL A 172 19.76 32.96 -18.23
C VAL A 172 19.35 34.00 -19.29
N VAL A 173 18.54 33.57 -20.25
CA VAL A 173 18.05 34.43 -21.34
C VAL A 173 16.54 34.33 -21.39
N LEU A 174 15.89 35.51 -21.43
CA LEU A 174 14.46 35.64 -21.67
C LEU A 174 14.23 36.11 -23.10
N LYS A 175 13.29 35.51 -23.78
CA LYS A 175 12.72 35.98 -25.04
C LYS A 175 11.22 36.12 -24.86
N VAL A 176 10.68 37.29 -25.20
CA VAL A 176 9.24 37.56 -25.20
C VAL A 176 8.86 38.05 -26.60
N GLY A 177 8.14 37.23 -27.34
CA GLY A 177 7.91 37.44 -28.78
C GLY A 177 9.23 37.56 -29.55
N LYS A 178 9.49 38.75 -30.12
CA LYS A 178 10.74 39.03 -30.86
C LYS A 178 11.87 39.61 -29.99
N LYS A 179 11.55 40.05 -28.77
CA LYS A 179 12.52 40.69 -27.86
C LYS A 179 13.31 39.62 -27.09
N LYS A 180 14.65 39.72 -27.12
CA LYS A 180 15.55 38.82 -26.40
C LYS A 180 16.44 39.63 -25.46
N MET A 181 16.62 39.16 -24.22
CA MET A 181 17.48 39.81 -23.22
C MET A 181 18.19 38.75 -22.36
N THR A 182 19.43 39.03 -21.96
CA THR A 182 20.11 38.25 -20.92
C THR A 182 19.72 38.85 -19.58
N LEU A 183 19.28 37.99 -18.66
CA LEU A 183 18.89 38.40 -17.33
C LEU A 183 20.14 38.56 -16.45
N PRO A 184 20.23 39.62 -15.66
CA PRO A 184 21.28 39.75 -14.64
C PRO A 184 20.97 38.90 -13.41
N ALA A 185 22.04 38.49 -12.68
CA ALA A 185 21.94 37.82 -11.42
C ALA A 185 21.73 38.84 -10.28
N ALA A 186 20.78 38.55 -9.40
CA ALA A 186 20.65 39.23 -8.11
C ALA A 186 21.60 38.59 -7.09
N GLY A 187 22.13 39.40 -6.17
CA GLY A 187 23.02 38.92 -5.10
C GLY A 187 22.28 38.33 -3.90
N SER A 188 20.97 38.62 -3.77
CA SER A 188 20.13 38.04 -2.70
C SER A 188 18.66 37.95 -3.14
N ARG A 189 17.85 37.27 -2.32
CA ARG A 189 16.40 37.17 -2.55
C ARG A 189 15.72 38.55 -2.43
N GLU A 190 16.14 39.38 -1.49
CA GLU A 190 15.62 40.74 -1.27
C GLU A 190 15.91 41.63 -2.47
N GLU A 191 17.10 41.48 -3.05
CA GLU A 191 17.44 42.19 -4.30
C GLU A 191 16.57 41.72 -5.46
N LEU A 192 16.38 40.39 -5.62
CA LEU A 192 15.47 39.86 -6.65
C LEU A 192 14.05 40.37 -6.49
N ASP A 193 13.55 40.46 -5.25
CA ASP A 193 12.19 40.94 -4.98
C ASP A 193 12.00 42.41 -5.37
N SER A 194 13.07 43.18 -5.43
CA SER A 194 13.07 44.60 -5.78
C SER A 194 13.15 44.90 -7.29
N TYR A 195 13.50 43.90 -8.10
CA TYR A 195 13.72 44.08 -9.54
C TYR A 195 12.85 43.11 -10.37
N ALA A 196 12.73 43.41 -11.66
CA ALA A 196 12.07 42.60 -12.66
C ALA A 196 13.06 42.18 -13.75
N ASN A 197 12.86 40.99 -14.31
CA ASN A 197 13.76 40.36 -15.29
C ASN A 197 15.17 40.12 -14.75
N PHE A 198 15.22 39.54 -13.54
CA PHE A 198 16.42 39.08 -12.83
C PHE A 198 16.27 37.62 -12.46
N TYR A 199 17.40 36.98 -12.13
CA TYR A 199 17.39 35.68 -11.48
C TYR A 199 18.26 35.68 -10.24
N TYR A 200 17.94 34.77 -9.33
CA TYR A 200 18.71 34.52 -8.12
C TYR A 200 18.96 33.01 -7.98
N TYR A 201 20.21 32.63 -7.74
CA TYR A 201 20.57 31.24 -7.41
C TYR A 201 20.60 31.09 -5.90
N ASP A 202 19.60 30.42 -5.35
CA ASP A 202 19.53 30.11 -3.94
C ASP A 202 20.20 28.76 -3.69
N ALA A 203 21.41 28.77 -3.14
CA ALA A 203 22.19 27.57 -2.85
C ALA A 203 21.67 26.78 -1.65
N ALA A 204 20.87 27.40 -0.79
CA ALA A 204 20.34 26.79 0.44
C ALA A 204 18.96 27.38 0.79
N PRO A 205 17.91 27.02 0.01
CA PRO A 205 16.57 27.52 0.23
C PRO A 205 16.09 27.32 1.66
N ASP A 206 15.62 28.39 2.28
CA ASP A 206 15.07 28.37 3.63
C ASP A 206 13.55 28.08 3.61
N TRP A 207 13.19 26.85 3.95
CA TRP A 207 11.80 26.45 4.11
C TRP A 207 11.09 27.17 5.26
N ASN A 208 11.84 27.60 6.25
CA ASN A 208 11.32 28.17 7.48
C ASN A 208 11.17 29.68 7.42
N ARG A 209 11.47 30.31 6.28
CA ARG A 209 11.47 31.78 6.12
C ARG A 209 10.14 32.44 6.49
N PHE A 210 9.03 31.70 6.46
CA PHE A 210 7.69 32.16 6.84
C PHE A 210 7.22 31.63 8.20
N ALA A 211 8.07 30.88 8.90
CA ALA A 211 7.72 30.36 10.23
C ALA A 211 7.59 31.52 11.23
N THR A 212 6.66 31.40 12.17
CA THR A 212 6.52 32.36 13.26
C THR A 212 7.84 32.42 14.06
N PRO A 213 8.47 33.58 14.20
CA PRO A 213 9.70 33.72 14.96
C PRO A 213 9.59 33.13 16.37
N GLY A 214 10.57 32.31 16.76
CA GLY A 214 10.60 31.64 18.07
C GLY A 214 9.79 30.34 18.15
N SER A 215 9.02 29.97 17.13
CA SER A 215 8.33 28.68 17.07
C SER A 215 9.32 27.52 16.95
N ASP A 216 8.87 26.30 17.32
CA ASP A 216 9.72 25.12 17.17
C ASP A 216 10.01 24.81 15.71
N PHE A 217 9.09 25.09 14.82
CA PHE A 217 9.31 24.96 13.38
C PHE A 217 10.41 25.92 12.87
N ALA A 218 10.44 27.17 13.36
CA ALA A 218 11.49 28.12 12.99
C ALA A 218 12.91 27.65 13.41
N LYS A 219 13.00 26.77 14.40
CA LYS A 219 14.28 26.20 14.87
C LYS A 219 14.73 25.00 14.03
N GLN A 220 13.83 24.40 13.24
CA GLN A 220 14.16 23.23 12.41
C GLN A 220 15.05 23.67 11.24
N LYS A 221 16.12 22.90 11.03
CA LYS A 221 17.02 23.11 9.89
C LYS A 221 16.68 22.10 8.80
N ILE A 222 15.91 22.55 7.80
CA ILE A 222 15.51 21.70 6.68
C ILE A 222 16.44 21.98 5.51
N THR A 223 17.22 20.98 5.11
CA THR A 223 18.10 21.06 3.95
C THR A 223 17.31 20.78 2.69
N ARG A 224 17.41 21.65 1.70
CA ARG A 224 16.78 21.51 0.39
C ARG A 224 17.79 21.55 -0.74
N ASN A 225 17.42 21.05 -1.91
CA ASN A 225 18.20 21.26 -3.13
C ASN A 225 18.22 22.75 -3.49
N PRO A 226 19.31 23.23 -4.08
CA PRO A 226 19.38 24.59 -4.57
C PRO A 226 18.23 24.89 -5.55
N GLN A 227 17.79 26.14 -5.59
CA GLN A 227 16.80 26.62 -6.52
C GLN A 227 17.33 27.80 -7.35
N LEU A 228 17.01 27.76 -8.63
CA LEU A 228 17.14 28.93 -9.50
C LEU A 228 15.78 29.61 -9.56
N ILE A 229 15.73 30.84 -9.04
CA ILE A 229 14.51 31.64 -9.02
C ILE A 229 14.63 32.72 -10.09
N ILE A 230 13.70 32.74 -11.05
CA ILE A 230 13.69 33.73 -12.14
C ILE A 230 12.41 34.52 -12.00
N LYS A 231 12.55 35.82 -11.78
CA LYS A 231 11.44 36.76 -11.69
C LYS A 231 11.35 37.56 -12.96
N LEU A 232 10.28 37.38 -13.69
CA LEU A 232 9.98 38.14 -14.91
C LEU A 232 9.18 39.38 -14.58
N GLY A 233 9.24 40.36 -15.46
CA GLY A 233 8.39 41.57 -15.36
C GLY A 233 6.92 41.25 -15.58
N THR A 234 6.10 42.28 -15.44
CA THR A 234 4.67 42.23 -15.74
C THR A 234 4.46 42.26 -17.25
N TYR A 235 3.77 41.24 -17.77
CA TYR A 235 3.42 41.11 -19.17
C TYR A 235 1.92 40.83 -19.32
N ASP A 236 1.35 41.23 -20.45
CA ASP A 236 0.03 40.75 -20.88
C ASP A 236 0.18 39.28 -21.28
N VAL A 237 -0.30 38.35 -20.43
CA VAL A 237 -0.12 36.92 -20.62
C VAL A 237 -0.91 36.36 -21.80
N THR A 238 -1.88 37.11 -22.33
CA THR A 238 -2.65 36.68 -23.51
C THR A 238 -1.91 36.94 -24.83
N GLU A 239 -0.87 37.77 -24.78
CA GLU A 239 -0.05 38.13 -25.95
C GLU A 239 1.41 37.64 -25.82
N ALA A 240 1.86 37.43 -24.59
CA ALA A 240 3.26 37.11 -24.31
C ALA A 240 3.58 35.64 -24.56
N ASP A 241 4.27 35.37 -25.66
CA ASP A 241 4.96 34.09 -25.90
C ASP A 241 6.37 34.18 -25.32
N MET A 242 6.60 33.41 -24.24
CA MET A 242 7.84 33.47 -23.44
C MET A 242 8.68 32.21 -23.59
N GLU A 243 9.96 32.42 -23.90
CA GLU A 243 10.98 31.36 -23.92
C GLU A 243 12.10 31.75 -22.94
N ILE A 244 12.35 30.92 -21.95
CA ILE A 244 13.42 31.11 -20.97
C ILE A 244 14.45 30.01 -21.17
N THR A 245 15.67 30.40 -21.57
CA THR A 245 16.79 29.46 -21.78
C THR A 245 17.80 29.60 -20.65
N ILE A 246 18.16 28.49 -20.02
CA ILE A 246 19.10 28.38 -18.91
C ILE A 246 20.27 27.51 -19.37
N ASP A 247 21.42 28.15 -19.60
CA ASP A 247 22.69 27.47 -19.93
C ASP A 247 23.43 27.08 -18.63
N GLY A 248 24.04 25.92 -18.62
CA GLY A 248 24.69 25.34 -17.44
C GLY A 248 23.70 24.71 -16.46
N PHE A 249 22.48 24.40 -16.96
CA PHE A 249 21.46 23.71 -16.17
C PHE A 249 21.94 22.29 -15.78
N LYS A 250 21.75 21.96 -14.51
CA LYS A 250 21.91 20.60 -14.01
C LYS A 250 20.73 20.27 -13.11
N PHE A 251 20.02 19.23 -13.46
CA PHE A 251 18.96 18.71 -12.61
C PHE A 251 19.54 18.21 -11.29
N ALA A 252 18.83 18.49 -10.24
CA ALA A 252 19.25 18.09 -8.92
C ALA A 252 19.08 16.59 -8.70
N PRO A 253 20.10 15.82 -8.56
CA PRO A 253 19.99 14.62 -7.79
C PRO A 253 20.88 14.69 -6.58
N ALA A 254 20.34 14.54 -5.44
CA ALA A 254 21.15 14.09 -4.35
C ALA A 254 20.46 12.89 -3.75
N ASP A 255 20.85 11.72 -4.21
CA ASP A 255 20.67 10.49 -3.45
C ASP A 255 21.56 10.59 -2.20
N ARG A 256 21.29 11.58 -1.33
CA ARG A 256 22.10 11.89 -0.16
C ARG A 256 22.12 10.77 0.85
N TYR A 257 21.16 9.88 0.79
CA TYR A 257 21.13 8.65 1.57
C TYR A 257 22.07 7.56 1.01
N LEU A 258 22.57 7.72 -0.22
CA LEU A 258 23.64 6.90 -0.79
C LEU A 258 24.98 7.57 -0.50
N VAL A 259 25.75 7.03 0.44
CA VAL A 259 27.03 7.60 0.90
C VAL A 259 28.22 6.71 0.60
N SER A 260 28.01 5.40 0.55
CA SER A 260 29.06 4.41 0.34
C SER A 260 29.33 4.17 -1.14
N SER A 261 30.54 3.76 -1.47
CA SER A 261 30.97 3.39 -2.81
C SER A 261 31.89 2.17 -2.76
N GLY A 262 32.05 1.48 -3.88
CA GLY A 262 32.85 0.27 -4.01
C GLY A 262 32.01 -0.94 -4.37
N ALA A 263 32.69 -2.03 -4.74
CA ALA A 263 32.05 -3.25 -5.16
C ALA A 263 31.16 -3.85 -4.06
N LEU A 264 29.97 -4.32 -4.47
CA LEU A 264 29.01 -5.00 -3.61
C LEU A 264 29.00 -6.50 -3.92
N SER A 265 29.10 -7.34 -2.88
CA SER A 265 28.79 -8.76 -2.99
C SER A 265 27.30 -9.01 -2.81
N ALA A 266 26.77 -10.07 -3.43
CA ALA A 266 25.41 -10.50 -3.21
C ALA A 266 25.24 -10.94 -1.73
N PRO A 267 24.14 -10.53 -1.03
CA PRO A 267 23.89 -10.93 0.34
C PRO A 267 23.75 -12.45 0.48
N LYS A 268 24.24 -13.04 1.57
CA LYS A 268 23.98 -14.44 1.92
C LYS A 268 22.71 -14.51 2.76
N VAL A 269 21.62 -14.92 2.16
CA VAL A 269 20.30 -14.94 2.80
C VAL A 269 20.08 -16.26 3.51
N THR A 270 19.57 -16.19 4.73
CA THR A 270 19.22 -17.31 5.59
C THR A 270 17.85 -17.08 6.24
N PHE A 271 17.22 -18.16 6.68
CA PHE A 271 16.04 -18.11 7.53
C PHE A 271 16.40 -18.75 8.87
N ALA A 272 16.45 -17.94 9.93
CA ALA A 272 16.60 -18.47 11.28
C ALA A 272 15.31 -19.20 11.67
N GLU A 273 15.41 -20.31 12.40
CA GLU A 273 14.23 -21.07 12.85
C GLU A 273 13.27 -20.21 13.68
N ALA A 274 13.80 -19.27 14.46
CA ALA A 274 13.02 -18.30 15.22
C ALA A 274 12.33 -17.23 14.34
N GLY A 275 12.79 -17.02 13.09
CA GLY A 275 12.22 -16.08 12.13
C GLY A 275 11.19 -16.71 11.19
N ASN A 276 10.89 -18.01 11.35
CA ASN A 276 9.89 -18.70 10.58
C ASN A 276 8.66 -18.95 11.46
N GLY A 277 7.67 -18.08 11.33
CA GLY A 277 6.39 -18.19 12.01
C GLY A 277 5.37 -19.05 11.24
N VAL A 278 4.17 -19.05 11.74
CA VAL A 278 3.00 -19.65 11.09
C VAL A 278 2.49 -18.74 9.96
N PHE A 279 2.52 -17.43 10.19
CA PHE A 279 1.96 -16.41 9.30
C PHE A 279 2.99 -15.35 8.87
N ASP A 280 4.25 -15.58 9.17
CA ASP A 280 5.33 -14.66 8.88
C ASP A 280 6.63 -15.37 8.53
N LEU A 281 7.48 -14.71 7.76
CA LEU A 281 8.85 -15.13 7.45
C LEU A 281 9.79 -13.94 7.52
N THR A 282 10.97 -14.16 8.07
CA THR A 282 12.00 -13.15 8.20
C THR A 282 13.29 -13.60 7.51
N PRO A 283 13.43 -13.35 6.19
CA PRO A 283 14.74 -13.50 5.56
C PRO A 283 15.75 -12.57 6.24
N SER A 284 16.92 -13.09 6.52
CA SER A 284 18.02 -12.38 7.16
C SER A 284 19.34 -12.63 6.42
N TRP A 285 20.29 -11.71 6.52
CA TRP A 285 21.57 -11.80 5.83
C TRP A 285 22.70 -11.16 6.64
N GLU A 286 23.93 -11.45 6.28
CA GLU A 286 25.10 -10.78 6.83
C GLU A 286 25.25 -9.40 6.18
N ALA A 287 25.74 -8.42 6.96
CA ALA A 287 26.01 -7.08 6.44
C ALA A 287 27.02 -7.13 5.29
N VAL A 288 26.66 -6.56 4.16
CA VAL A 288 27.53 -6.46 2.99
C VAL A 288 28.39 -5.21 3.11
N PRO A 289 29.73 -5.31 3.04
CA PRO A 289 30.60 -4.13 3.05
C PRO A 289 30.24 -3.15 1.93
N ASN A 290 30.29 -1.87 2.23
CA ASN A 290 29.96 -0.77 1.32
C ASN A 290 28.46 -0.68 0.93
N ALA A 291 27.57 -1.45 1.52
CA ALA A 291 26.14 -1.29 1.32
C ALA A 291 25.59 -0.11 2.15
N ASP A 292 24.77 0.73 1.54
CA ASP A 292 24.03 1.77 2.25
C ASP A 292 22.67 1.25 2.71
N TYR A 293 22.06 0.37 1.91
CA TYR A 293 20.78 -0.31 2.23
C TYR A 293 20.61 -1.58 1.39
N TYR A 294 19.51 -2.27 1.62
CA TYR A 294 19.15 -3.50 0.91
C TYR A 294 17.78 -3.34 0.25
N GLU A 295 17.57 -4.14 -0.78
CA GLU A 295 16.28 -4.34 -1.41
C GLU A 295 15.89 -5.80 -1.30
N VAL A 296 14.62 -6.05 -0.95
CA VAL A 296 14.00 -7.37 -0.93
C VAL A 296 12.87 -7.39 -1.96
N GLU A 297 12.96 -8.27 -2.94
CA GLU A 297 11.84 -8.54 -3.86
C GLU A 297 11.05 -9.72 -3.31
N PHE A 298 9.74 -9.50 -3.17
CA PHE A 298 8.77 -10.49 -2.75
C PHE A 298 7.44 -10.25 -3.48
N GLY A 299 6.88 -11.31 -4.07
CA GLY A 299 5.60 -11.23 -4.78
C GLY A 299 5.58 -10.22 -5.94
N GLY A 300 6.69 -10.04 -6.63
CA GLY A 300 6.82 -9.06 -7.71
C GLY A 300 6.99 -7.60 -7.25
N MET A 301 7.06 -7.37 -5.93
CA MET A 301 7.25 -6.04 -5.36
C MET A 301 8.63 -5.90 -4.72
N ILE A 302 9.33 -4.81 -5.01
CA ILE A 302 10.60 -4.47 -4.38
C ILE A 302 10.33 -3.63 -3.14
N HIS A 303 10.77 -4.11 -1.97
CA HIS A 303 10.89 -3.37 -0.74
C HIS A 303 12.29 -2.78 -0.69
N SER A 304 12.40 -1.47 -0.74
CA SER A 304 13.68 -0.74 -0.85
C SER A 304 14.01 0.01 0.44
N THR A 305 15.21 0.56 0.49
CA THR A 305 15.74 1.37 1.60
C THR A 305 15.75 0.66 2.95
N ILE A 306 15.87 -0.67 2.94
CA ILE A 306 16.00 -1.49 4.16
C ILE A 306 17.44 -1.34 4.67
N ARG A 307 17.62 -0.80 5.88
CA ARG A 307 18.94 -0.59 6.50
C ARG A 307 19.35 -1.72 7.44
N GLU A 308 18.38 -2.45 7.93
CA GLU A 308 18.59 -3.66 8.73
C GLU A 308 19.05 -4.83 7.86
N THR A 309 19.62 -5.84 8.49
CA THR A 309 20.03 -7.08 7.83
C THR A 309 18.97 -8.20 7.90
N ALA A 310 17.73 -7.82 8.07
CA ALA A 310 16.56 -8.69 8.05
C ALA A 310 15.30 -7.87 7.71
N PHE A 311 14.29 -8.54 7.17
CA PHE A 311 13.00 -7.91 6.91
C PHE A 311 11.88 -8.94 7.09
N THR A 312 10.85 -8.61 7.88
CA THR A 312 9.74 -9.52 8.17
C THR A 312 8.58 -9.28 7.22
N PHE A 313 8.08 -10.35 6.63
CA PHE A 313 6.84 -10.41 5.87
C PHE A 313 5.80 -11.15 6.70
N ASP A 314 4.70 -10.50 6.99
CA ASP A 314 3.55 -11.02 7.73
C ASP A 314 2.33 -11.27 6.82
N GLY A 315 1.28 -11.85 7.37
CA GLY A 315 0.06 -12.16 6.63
C GLY A 315 0.24 -13.32 5.62
N LEU A 316 1.23 -14.17 5.82
CA LEU A 316 1.52 -15.32 4.98
C LEU A 316 0.63 -16.51 5.33
N THR A 317 0.47 -17.44 4.39
CA THR A 317 -0.28 -18.67 4.60
C THR A 317 0.60 -19.72 5.28
N PRO A 318 0.07 -20.51 6.23
CA PRO A 318 0.78 -21.63 6.83
C PRO A 318 1.23 -22.70 5.81
N GLU A 319 2.28 -23.43 6.14
CA GLU A 319 2.84 -24.56 5.36
C GLU A 319 3.13 -24.23 3.89
N THR A 320 3.41 -22.96 3.60
CA THR A 320 3.61 -22.46 2.23
C THR A 320 5.06 -22.05 2.04
N ASN A 321 5.63 -22.46 0.89
CA ASN A 321 6.98 -22.04 0.49
C ASN A 321 6.92 -20.73 -0.28
N TYR A 322 7.73 -19.77 0.16
CA TYR A 322 7.85 -18.44 -0.44
C TYR A 322 9.25 -18.19 -0.95
N VAL A 323 9.34 -17.44 -2.05
CA VAL A 323 10.60 -17.07 -2.70
C VAL A 323 10.87 -15.60 -2.45
N PHE A 324 12.07 -15.30 -1.99
CA PHE A 324 12.55 -13.96 -1.75
C PHE A 324 13.83 -13.72 -2.54
N LYS A 325 14.04 -12.50 -3.01
CA LYS A 325 15.33 -12.09 -3.58
C LYS A 325 15.85 -10.89 -2.80
N VAL A 326 17.13 -10.89 -2.50
CA VAL A 326 17.78 -9.81 -1.73
C VAL A 326 19.00 -9.32 -2.48
N ARG A 327 19.19 -8.01 -2.52
CA ARG A 327 20.41 -7.36 -3.03
C ARG A 327 20.84 -6.18 -2.18
N ALA A 328 22.11 -5.84 -2.25
CA ALA A 328 22.70 -4.66 -1.62
C ALA A 328 22.77 -3.49 -2.59
N VAL A 329 22.73 -2.27 -2.07
CA VAL A 329 22.71 -1.01 -2.85
C VAL A 329 23.67 0.00 -2.25
N ASN A 330 24.40 0.72 -3.12
CA ASN A 330 25.20 1.91 -2.79
C ASN A 330 25.20 2.90 -3.96
N LYS A 331 26.06 3.94 -3.90
CA LYS A 331 26.19 4.96 -4.97
C LYS A 331 26.53 4.39 -6.34
N ASP A 332 27.33 3.31 -6.37
CA ASP A 332 27.84 2.74 -7.62
C ASP A 332 26.84 1.75 -8.25
N GLY A 333 25.72 1.43 -7.56
CA GLY A 333 24.64 0.61 -8.05
C GLY A 333 24.23 -0.52 -7.13
N TYR A 334 24.00 -1.69 -7.71
CA TYR A 334 23.39 -2.85 -7.06
C TYR A 334 24.33 -4.05 -7.11
N SER A 335 24.25 -4.90 -6.09
CA SER A 335 24.79 -6.26 -6.18
C SER A 335 23.89 -7.13 -7.08
N GLU A 336 24.38 -8.32 -7.44
CA GLU A 336 23.52 -9.38 -7.92
C GLU A 336 22.47 -9.76 -6.87
N TRP A 337 21.32 -10.29 -7.34
CA TRP A 337 20.28 -10.80 -6.48
C TRP A 337 20.65 -12.17 -5.92
N THR A 338 20.46 -12.39 -4.63
CA THR A 338 20.42 -13.72 -4.03
C THR A 338 18.98 -14.16 -3.88
N THR A 339 18.64 -15.32 -4.44
CA THR A 339 17.33 -15.95 -4.24
C THR A 339 17.39 -16.90 -3.05
N ALA A 340 16.38 -16.84 -2.18
CA ALA A 340 16.24 -17.71 -1.03
C ALA A 340 14.77 -18.14 -0.84
N ASN A 341 14.56 -19.34 -0.34
CA ASN A 341 13.24 -19.89 -0.08
C ASN A 341 13.03 -20.05 1.43
N GLY A 342 11.87 -19.65 1.91
CA GLY A 342 11.41 -19.88 3.27
C GLY A 342 10.04 -20.56 3.27
N THR A 343 9.82 -21.46 4.24
CA THR A 343 8.54 -22.14 4.39
C THR A 343 7.95 -21.78 5.75
N THR A 344 6.70 -21.32 5.77
CA THR A 344 5.96 -21.06 7.00
C THR A 344 5.65 -22.36 7.73
N LYS A 345 5.49 -22.26 9.05
CA LYS A 345 5.13 -23.42 9.90
C LYS A 345 3.66 -23.76 9.73
N SER A 346 3.31 -25.01 10.11
CA SER A 346 1.91 -25.42 10.22
C SER A 346 1.19 -24.61 11.30
N ASN A 347 -0.09 -24.34 11.08
CA ASN A 347 -0.91 -23.67 12.08
C ASN A 347 -1.46 -24.68 13.09
N PRO A 348 -0.94 -24.72 14.33
CA PRO A 348 -1.42 -25.67 15.34
C PRO A 348 -2.89 -25.43 15.73
N LEU A 349 -3.44 -24.26 15.42
CA LEU A 349 -4.81 -23.87 15.74
C LEU A 349 -5.74 -23.83 14.51
N GLU A 350 -5.31 -24.38 13.38
CA GLU A 350 -6.06 -24.31 12.12
C GLU A 350 -7.51 -24.82 12.25
N PHE A 351 -7.70 -25.95 12.97
CA PHE A 351 -9.01 -26.57 13.16
C PHE A 351 -9.62 -26.25 14.53
N ALA A 352 -9.08 -25.30 15.28
CA ALA A 352 -9.68 -24.85 16.53
C ALA A 352 -10.95 -24.02 16.26
N ILE A 353 -12.04 -24.39 16.93
CA ILE A 353 -13.35 -23.75 16.79
C ILE A 353 -13.30 -22.38 17.49
N LYS A 354 -13.59 -21.32 16.73
CA LYS A 354 -13.60 -19.93 17.21
C LYS A 354 -15.00 -19.49 17.66
N GLY A 355 -15.05 -18.47 18.52
CA GLY A 355 -16.30 -17.84 18.94
C GLY A 355 -17.15 -18.70 19.89
N ILE A 356 -16.54 -19.65 20.60
CA ILE A 356 -17.21 -20.48 21.62
C ILE A 356 -17.81 -19.59 22.70
N LYS A 357 -19.08 -19.87 23.06
CA LYS A 357 -19.71 -19.27 24.23
C LYS A 357 -19.71 -20.25 25.40
N ALA A 358 -19.11 -19.85 26.50
CA ALA A 358 -19.02 -20.66 27.71
C ALA A 358 -19.94 -20.13 28.79
N LEU A 359 -20.62 -21.03 29.49
CA LEU A 359 -21.41 -20.78 30.70
C LEU A 359 -20.95 -21.74 31.79
N ALA A 360 -20.41 -21.22 32.87
CA ALA A 360 -20.01 -21.99 34.03
C ALA A 360 -21.02 -21.83 35.17
N THR A 361 -21.23 -22.89 35.97
CA THR A 361 -22.09 -22.86 37.16
C THR A 361 -21.39 -22.24 38.37
N CYS A 362 -20.06 -22.12 38.32
CA CYS A 362 -19.26 -21.43 39.33
C CYS A 362 -19.21 -19.93 39.04
N LYS A 363 -18.90 -19.15 40.09
CA LYS A 363 -18.70 -17.71 39.95
C LYS A 363 -17.29 -17.40 39.47
N ASP A 364 -17.19 -16.46 38.55
CA ASP A 364 -15.91 -15.95 38.07
C ASP A 364 -15.28 -14.96 39.05
N GLN A 365 -13.96 -14.94 39.12
CA GLN A 365 -13.19 -13.87 39.73
C GLN A 365 -13.32 -12.60 38.90
N GLY A 366 -13.48 -11.46 39.54
CA GLY A 366 -13.58 -10.17 38.86
C GLY A 366 -12.37 -9.91 37.95
N GLY A 367 -12.65 -9.57 36.67
CA GLY A 367 -11.62 -9.32 35.64
C GLY A 367 -11.13 -10.56 34.91
N THR A 368 -11.46 -11.77 35.35
CA THR A 368 -11.04 -13.03 34.72
C THR A 368 -12.22 -13.97 34.42
N PRO A 369 -13.20 -13.53 33.61
CA PRO A 369 -14.39 -14.30 33.30
C PRO A 369 -14.08 -15.54 32.43
N VAL A 370 -14.99 -16.55 32.49
CA VAL A 370 -14.84 -17.83 31.78
C VAL A 370 -14.62 -17.70 30.26
N ARG A 371 -15.12 -16.62 29.65
CA ARG A 371 -14.89 -16.35 28.22
C ARG A 371 -13.41 -16.20 27.85
N LYS A 372 -12.54 -15.89 28.82
CA LYS A 372 -11.09 -15.81 28.62
C LYS A 372 -10.39 -17.14 28.39
N LEU A 373 -11.08 -18.24 28.60
CA LEU A 373 -10.61 -19.56 28.15
C LEU A 373 -10.81 -19.81 26.64
N PHE A 374 -11.46 -18.87 25.91
CA PHE A 374 -11.89 -19.08 24.53
C PHE A 374 -11.65 -17.82 23.68
N ASP A 375 -10.76 -16.94 24.11
CA ASP A 375 -10.46 -15.67 23.43
C ASP A 375 -9.23 -15.74 22.51
N PHE A 376 -8.56 -16.89 22.46
CA PHE A 376 -7.35 -17.14 21.67
C PHE A 376 -6.16 -16.27 22.10
N ASP A 377 -6.17 -15.77 23.33
CA ASP A 377 -5.07 -15.02 23.94
C ASP A 377 -4.48 -15.79 25.13
N GLU A 378 -3.47 -16.60 24.91
CA GLU A 378 -2.79 -17.38 25.95
C GLU A 378 -2.13 -16.53 27.05
N LYS A 379 -2.08 -15.20 26.90
CA LYS A 379 -1.63 -14.26 27.93
C LYS A 379 -2.76 -13.86 28.88
N SER A 380 -3.99 -14.07 28.47
CA SER A 380 -5.17 -13.90 29.31
C SER A 380 -5.37 -15.13 30.20
N GLN A 381 -6.22 -15.04 31.20
CA GLN A 381 -6.58 -16.21 32.01
C GLN A 381 -8.00 -16.09 32.59
N TRP A 382 -8.64 -17.22 32.76
CA TRP A 382 -9.84 -17.39 33.56
C TRP A 382 -9.48 -17.89 34.96
N HIS A 383 -10.26 -17.48 35.98
CA HIS A 383 -10.19 -18.04 37.33
C HIS A 383 -11.58 -17.93 38.01
N THR A 384 -11.94 -18.95 38.80
CA THR A 384 -13.11 -18.92 39.68
C THR A 384 -12.89 -17.98 40.85
N ASP A 385 -14.00 -17.50 41.49
CA ASP A 385 -13.93 -16.59 42.63
C ASP A 385 -13.02 -17.13 43.75
N TRP A 386 -12.07 -16.34 44.19
CA TRP A 386 -11.11 -16.73 45.24
C TRP A 386 -11.71 -16.82 46.62
N LYS A 387 -12.95 -16.31 46.84
CA LYS A 387 -13.60 -16.22 48.14
C LYS A 387 -14.34 -17.49 48.53
N SER A 388 -14.54 -18.43 47.61
CA SER A 388 -15.29 -19.65 47.86
C SER A 388 -14.74 -20.81 47.03
N GLU A 389 -14.79 -22.03 47.61
CA GLU A 389 -14.51 -23.23 46.84
C GLU A 389 -15.47 -23.36 45.66
N ALA A 390 -14.96 -23.62 44.47
CA ALA A 390 -15.75 -23.67 43.25
C ALA A 390 -16.06 -25.13 42.80
N VAL A 391 -15.21 -26.05 43.13
CA VAL A 391 -15.36 -27.46 42.76
C VAL A 391 -16.33 -28.19 43.72
N PRO A 392 -17.30 -28.99 43.20
CA PRO A 392 -17.53 -29.30 41.78
C PRO A 392 -18.29 -28.19 41.03
N PHE A 393 -18.01 -28.06 39.72
CA PHE A 393 -18.77 -27.18 38.85
C PHE A 393 -18.92 -27.77 37.45
N GLU A 394 -19.88 -27.25 36.70
CA GLU A 394 -20.07 -27.58 35.30
C GLU A 394 -19.79 -26.36 34.40
N MET A 395 -19.24 -26.61 33.23
CA MET A 395 -19.04 -25.65 32.17
C MET A 395 -19.71 -26.18 30.90
N THR A 396 -20.67 -25.46 30.36
CA THR A 396 -21.34 -25.76 29.08
C THR A 396 -20.82 -24.80 28.01
N LEU A 397 -20.33 -25.37 26.92
CA LEU A 397 -19.77 -24.69 25.76
C LEU A 397 -20.73 -24.79 24.59
N ASP A 398 -21.10 -23.67 23.98
CA ASP A 398 -21.81 -23.61 22.68
C ASP A 398 -20.80 -23.33 21.57
N LEU A 399 -20.54 -24.30 20.71
CA LEU A 399 -19.62 -24.22 19.60
C LEU A 399 -20.20 -23.46 18.39
N ARG A 400 -21.41 -22.88 18.55
CA ARG A 400 -22.14 -22.07 17.58
C ARG A 400 -22.75 -22.85 16.41
N SER A 401 -22.16 -23.94 16.01
CA SER A 401 -22.63 -24.83 14.94
C SER A 401 -22.39 -26.31 15.28
N LEU A 402 -23.01 -27.20 14.53
CA LEU A 402 -22.74 -28.62 14.61
C LEU A 402 -21.37 -28.89 13.97
N ASN A 403 -20.44 -29.43 14.72
CA ASN A 403 -19.08 -29.74 14.29
C ASN A 403 -18.75 -31.20 14.53
N GLN A 404 -17.94 -31.81 13.68
CA GLN A 404 -17.34 -33.11 13.92
C GLN A 404 -16.11 -32.93 14.81
N LEU A 405 -16.19 -33.37 16.06
CA LEU A 405 -15.18 -33.08 17.07
C LEU A 405 -13.98 -34.01 16.97
N ASP A 406 -12.78 -33.48 17.14
CA ASP A 406 -11.53 -34.22 17.19
C ASP A 406 -11.00 -34.31 18.63
N ARG A 407 -10.64 -33.20 19.22
CA ARG A 407 -10.06 -33.15 20.57
C ARG A 407 -10.38 -31.82 21.27
N LEU A 408 -10.25 -31.85 22.59
CA LEU A 408 -10.19 -30.66 23.46
C LEU A 408 -8.78 -30.55 24.01
N VAL A 409 -8.17 -29.38 23.96
CA VAL A 409 -6.89 -29.07 24.58
C VAL A 409 -7.08 -27.98 25.61
N TYR A 410 -6.79 -28.30 26.87
CA TYR A 410 -6.81 -27.32 27.96
C TYR A 410 -5.38 -26.90 28.31
N LYS A 411 -5.15 -25.59 28.35
CA LYS A 411 -3.88 -24.97 28.75
C LYS A 411 -3.98 -24.46 30.17
N PRO A 412 -3.40 -25.16 31.14
CA PRO A 412 -3.38 -24.71 32.53
C PRO A 412 -2.47 -23.49 32.71
N ARG A 413 -2.47 -22.92 33.88
CA ARG A 413 -1.44 -21.95 34.29
C ARG A 413 -0.06 -22.60 34.26
N GLU A 414 0.96 -21.84 33.87
CA GLU A 414 2.34 -22.35 33.76
C GLU A 414 2.89 -22.90 35.09
N ASP A 415 2.50 -22.26 36.21
CA ASP A 415 2.89 -22.66 37.55
C ASP A 415 2.08 -23.83 38.12
N ALA A 416 1.14 -24.40 37.36
CA ALA A 416 0.19 -25.41 37.81
C ALA A 416 -0.48 -25.03 39.16
N GLY A 417 -0.70 -23.75 39.37
CA GLY A 417 -1.23 -23.18 40.60
C GLY A 417 -2.71 -23.44 40.84
N ASN A 418 -3.30 -22.68 41.76
CA ASN A 418 -4.70 -22.83 42.11
C ASN A 418 -5.62 -22.76 40.90
N GLY A 419 -6.57 -23.68 40.85
CA GLY A 419 -7.55 -23.78 39.76
C GLY A 419 -7.15 -24.69 38.59
N THR A 420 -5.91 -25.20 38.52
CA THR A 420 -5.57 -26.19 37.50
C THR A 420 -6.53 -27.37 37.59
N LEU A 421 -7.22 -27.67 36.48
CA LEU A 421 -8.22 -28.77 36.41
C LEU A 421 -7.51 -30.11 36.41
N LEU A 422 -7.98 -31.02 37.26
CA LEU A 422 -7.35 -32.33 37.46
C LEU A 422 -8.26 -33.49 37.05
N LYS A 423 -9.52 -33.52 37.51
CA LYS A 423 -10.46 -34.61 37.21
C LYS A 423 -11.85 -34.07 36.88
N GLY A 424 -12.53 -34.83 36.07
CA GLY A 424 -13.91 -34.53 35.69
C GLY A 424 -14.40 -35.45 34.59
N THR A 425 -15.46 -35.04 33.97
CA THR A 425 -16.04 -35.76 32.81
C THR A 425 -16.37 -34.78 31.71
N VAL A 426 -16.34 -35.30 30.48
CA VAL A 426 -16.81 -34.59 29.28
C VAL A 426 -18.02 -35.34 28.73
N SER A 427 -19.07 -34.61 28.38
CA SER A 427 -20.21 -35.08 27.59
C SER A 427 -20.51 -34.07 26.49
N TYR A 428 -21.19 -34.48 25.41
CA TYR A 428 -21.51 -33.64 24.30
C TYR A 428 -22.93 -33.87 23.80
N SER A 429 -23.48 -32.89 23.06
CA SER A 429 -24.86 -32.88 22.59
C SER A 429 -25.00 -32.09 21.29
N SER A 430 -25.92 -32.48 20.42
CA SER A 430 -26.30 -31.70 19.25
C SER A 430 -27.37 -30.63 19.52
N ASP A 431 -28.23 -30.87 20.54
CA ASP A 431 -29.46 -30.10 20.81
C ASP A 431 -29.52 -29.47 22.23
N ARG A 432 -28.49 -29.69 23.06
CA ARG A 432 -28.41 -29.27 24.48
C ARG A 432 -29.42 -29.97 25.41
N GLN A 433 -30.23 -30.87 24.91
CA GLN A 433 -31.21 -31.66 25.70
C GLN A 433 -30.74 -33.11 25.91
N ASN A 434 -30.32 -33.74 24.84
CA ASN A 434 -29.84 -35.12 24.84
C ASN A 434 -28.32 -35.15 24.92
N TRP A 435 -27.80 -35.56 26.05
CA TRP A 435 -26.37 -35.62 26.30
C TRP A 435 -25.85 -37.08 26.24
N THR A 436 -24.64 -37.24 25.72
CA THR A 436 -23.96 -38.53 25.76
C THR A 436 -23.62 -38.93 27.19
N SER A 437 -23.33 -40.24 27.39
CA SER A 437 -22.74 -40.70 28.64
C SER A 437 -21.45 -39.96 28.92
N PRO A 438 -21.23 -39.47 30.16
CA PRO A 438 -20.00 -38.75 30.51
C PRO A 438 -18.76 -39.64 30.42
N VAL A 439 -17.70 -39.16 29.77
CA VAL A 439 -16.40 -39.78 29.67
C VAL A 439 -15.42 -39.09 30.62
N ALA A 440 -14.76 -39.85 31.49
CA ALA A 440 -13.87 -39.29 32.50
C ALA A 440 -12.53 -38.80 31.89
N PHE A 441 -12.00 -37.73 32.47
CA PHE A 441 -10.62 -37.30 32.29
C PHE A 441 -9.89 -37.22 33.65
N GLU A 442 -8.59 -37.55 33.63
CA GLU A 442 -7.70 -37.34 34.76
C GLU A 442 -6.37 -36.79 34.25
N TRP A 443 -6.02 -35.60 34.69
CA TRP A 443 -4.87 -34.85 34.23
C TRP A 443 -3.83 -34.63 35.34
N THR A 444 -2.56 -34.61 34.96
CA THR A 444 -1.44 -34.37 35.86
C THR A 444 -1.39 -32.92 36.32
N LYS A 445 -0.93 -32.69 37.56
CA LYS A 445 -0.70 -31.37 38.12
C LYS A 445 0.62 -30.81 37.64
N ASP A 446 0.65 -30.27 36.41
CA ASP A 446 1.78 -29.57 35.83
C ASP A 446 1.27 -28.53 34.80
N GLY A 447 2.17 -27.69 34.29
CA GLY A 447 1.84 -26.59 33.33
C GLY A 447 1.73 -27.03 31.87
N SER A 448 1.87 -28.35 31.56
CA SER A 448 1.75 -28.87 30.20
C SER A 448 0.30 -28.86 29.71
N ASP A 449 0.11 -28.81 28.40
CA ASP A 449 -1.20 -28.91 27.75
C ASP A 449 -1.86 -30.26 28.09
N LYS A 450 -3.17 -30.24 28.32
CA LYS A 450 -3.98 -31.42 28.63
C LYS A 450 -4.95 -31.71 27.50
N THR A 451 -4.91 -32.91 26.97
CA THR A 451 -5.76 -33.30 25.83
C THR A 451 -6.84 -34.27 26.24
N PHE A 452 -8.05 -34.04 25.76
CA PHE A 452 -9.15 -35.00 25.77
C PHE A 452 -9.55 -35.31 24.32
N MET A 453 -9.53 -36.61 23.94
CA MET A 453 -9.91 -37.05 22.60
C MET A 453 -11.39 -37.37 22.52
N PHE A 454 -12.08 -36.85 21.48
CA PHE A 454 -13.46 -37.25 21.19
C PHE A 454 -13.44 -38.51 20.32
N GLU A 455 -13.53 -39.67 20.95
CA GLU A 455 -13.48 -40.95 20.24
C GLU A 455 -14.61 -41.06 19.19
N GLY A 456 -14.24 -41.55 17.99
CA GLY A 456 -15.17 -41.69 16.87
C GLY A 456 -15.60 -40.37 16.21
N ASN A 457 -14.95 -39.25 16.52
CA ASN A 457 -15.19 -37.94 15.94
C ASN A 457 -16.70 -37.57 15.89
N PRO A 458 -17.38 -37.49 17.04
CA PRO A 458 -18.82 -37.30 17.08
C PRO A 458 -19.24 -35.90 16.56
N GLN A 459 -20.42 -35.82 15.98
CA GLN A 459 -21.02 -34.53 15.67
C GLN A 459 -21.71 -33.92 16.90
N ALA A 460 -21.29 -32.72 17.29
CA ALA A 460 -21.90 -32.01 18.41
C ALA A 460 -21.83 -30.48 18.21
N ARG A 461 -22.80 -29.78 18.81
CA ARG A 461 -22.78 -28.32 18.95
C ARG A 461 -22.44 -27.91 20.39
N TYR A 462 -22.76 -28.74 21.36
CA TYR A 462 -22.53 -28.43 22.77
C TYR A 462 -21.59 -29.43 23.39
N VAL A 463 -20.65 -28.93 24.21
CA VAL A 463 -19.75 -29.73 25.03
C VAL A 463 -19.93 -29.31 26.48
N ARG A 464 -20.01 -30.28 27.39
CA ARG A 464 -20.10 -30.04 28.83
C ARG A 464 -18.91 -30.68 29.54
N LEU A 465 -18.23 -29.88 30.33
CA LEU A 465 -17.21 -30.33 31.27
C LEU A 465 -17.80 -30.28 32.67
N ALA A 466 -17.83 -31.40 33.39
CA ALA A 466 -18.16 -31.47 34.82
C ALA A 466 -16.86 -31.70 35.57
N VAL A 467 -16.35 -30.65 36.23
CA VAL A 467 -15.07 -30.70 36.97
C VAL A 467 -15.32 -31.11 38.39
N THR A 468 -14.66 -32.21 38.79
CA THR A 468 -14.80 -32.80 40.16
C THR A 468 -13.57 -32.55 41.02
N GLU A 469 -12.40 -32.24 40.43
CA GLU A 469 -11.17 -31.94 41.15
C GLU A 469 -10.39 -30.84 40.44
N GLY A 470 -9.96 -29.83 41.17
CA GLY A 470 -9.06 -28.73 40.74
C GLY A 470 -8.14 -28.32 41.89
N VAL A 471 -6.94 -27.84 41.55
CA VAL A 471 -5.96 -27.43 42.57
C VAL A 471 -6.54 -26.37 43.48
N GLY A 472 -6.49 -26.61 44.80
CA GLY A 472 -7.05 -25.69 45.78
C GLY A 472 -8.58 -25.60 45.77
N LYS A 473 -9.28 -26.53 45.09
CA LYS A 473 -10.73 -26.56 44.88
C LYS A 473 -11.26 -25.40 44.03
N PHE A 474 -10.43 -24.86 43.15
CA PHE A 474 -10.76 -23.81 42.21
C PHE A 474 -10.75 -24.32 40.76
N GLY A 475 -11.19 -23.49 39.80
CA GLY A 475 -11.01 -23.64 38.37
C GLY A 475 -10.25 -22.45 37.82
N SER A 476 -9.29 -22.72 36.93
CA SER A 476 -8.55 -21.69 36.16
C SER A 476 -7.99 -22.25 34.86
N GLY A 477 -7.48 -21.40 34.00
CA GLY A 477 -6.74 -21.78 32.79
C GLY A 477 -6.38 -20.56 31.98
N ARG A 478 -5.36 -20.71 31.13
CA ARG A 478 -4.98 -19.68 30.17
C ARG A 478 -5.87 -19.76 28.94
N GLU A 479 -6.11 -21.00 28.43
CA GLU A 479 -6.87 -21.18 27.19
C GLU A 479 -7.48 -22.58 27.15
N MET A 480 -8.54 -22.76 26.36
CA MET A 480 -9.13 -24.05 26.07
C MET A 480 -9.58 -24.10 24.60
N TYR A 481 -8.94 -24.93 23.82
CA TYR A 481 -9.28 -25.12 22.42
C TYR A 481 -10.14 -26.39 22.24
N ILE A 482 -11.17 -26.29 21.41
CA ILE A 482 -11.88 -27.44 20.87
C ILE A 482 -11.59 -27.50 19.38
N PHE A 483 -11.04 -28.62 18.95
CA PHE A 483 -10.71 -28.85 17.56
C PHE A 483 -11.81 -29.68 16.89
N LYS A 484 -12.14 -29.28 15.68
CA LYS A 484 -12.93 -30.12 14.77
C LYS A 484 -11.99 -30.98 13.91
N VAL A 485 -12.52 -32.06 13.35
CA VAL A 485 -11.82 -32.86 12.35
C VAL A 485 -11.50 -31.94 11.17
N ALA A 486 -10.31 -32.11 10.59
CA ALA A 486 -9.95 -31.43 9.36
C ALA A 486 -11.01 -31.71 8.29
N ASP A 487 -11.65 -30.70 7.78
CA ASP A 487 -12.57 -30.84 6.64
C ASP A 487 -11.74 -31.26 5.43
N THR A 488 -11.67 -32.54 5.15
CA THR A 488 -11.02 -33.07 3.95
C THR A 488 -11.80 -32.74 2.67
N GLU A 489 -12.99 -32.13 2.79
CA GLU A 489 -13.90 -31.87 1.66
C GLU A 489 -14.18 -30.40 1.34
N SER A 490 -13.67 -29.44 2.09
CA SER A 490 -13.96 -28.05 1.76
C SER A 490 -12.70 -27.20 1.54
N VAL A 491 -12.01 -27.48 0.46
CA VAL A 491 -11.27 -26.43 -0.25
C VAL A 491 -12.36 -25.56 -0.90
N LEU A 492 -12.72 -24.44 -0.29
CA LEU A 492 -13.65 -23.49 -0.87
C LEU A 492 -12.96 -22.87 -2.09
N GLN A 493 -13.40 -23.25 -3.28
CA GLN A 493 -12.95 -22.59 -4.50
C GLN A 493 -13.37 -21.12 -4.45
N GLY A 494 -12.41 -20.22 -4.66
CA GLY A 494 -12.63 -18.79 -4.52
C GLY A 494 -12.16 -18.19 -3.18
N ASP A 495 -11.90 -19.01 -2.17
CA ASP A 495 -11.25 -18.62 -0.92
C ASP A 495 -9.74 -18.43 -1.18
N ILE A 496 -9.42 -17.31 -1.81
CA ILE A 496 -8.06 -17.00 -2.28
C ILE A 496 -7.12 -16.64 -1.12
N ASN A 497 -7.68 -16.10 -0.03
CA ASN A 497 -6.94 -15.74 1.18
C ASN A 497 -6.85 -16.91 2.19
N ARG A 498 -7.50 -18.05 1.92
CA ARG A 498 -7.51 -19.28 2.70
C ARG A 498 -8.01 -19.11 4.14
N ASP A 499 -8.96 -18.20 4.37
CA ASP A 499 -9.56 -18.02 5.70
C ASP A 499 -10.81 -18.88 5.93
N LYS A 500 -11.15 -19.76 4.96
CA LYS A 500 -12.29 -20.69 4.93
C LYS A 500 -13.66 -19.99 4.84
N ARG A 501 -13.67 -18.80 4.28
CA ARG A 501 -14.89 -18.05 3.93
C ARG A 501 -14.73 -17.53 2.51
N ILE A 502 -15.84 -17.26 1.86
CA ILE A 502 -15.87 -16.44 0.67
C ILE A 502 -16.52 -15.14 1.09
N ASP A 503 -15.74 -14.06 1.17
CA ASP A 503 -16.20 -12.75 1.59
C ASP A 503 -15.48 -11.60 0.85
N GLU A 504 -15.73 -10.36 1.26
CA GLU A 504 -15.12 -9.17 0.65
C GLU A 504 -13.58 -9.17 0.73
N ASN A 505 -12.99 -9.93 1.66
CA ASN A 505 -11.53 -10.02 1.74
C ASN A 505 -10.95 -10.84 0.59
N ASP A 506 -11.68 -11.87 0.10
CA ASP A 506 -11.29 -12.61 -1.10
C ASP A 506 -11.33 -11.71 -2.32
N LEU A 507 -12.39 -10.95 -2.50
CA LEU A 507 -12.49 -9.99 -3.61
C LEU A 507 -11.33 -8.98 -3.56
N THR A 508 -10.98 -8.48 -2.39
CA THR A 508 -9.84 -7.58 -2.20
C THR A 508 -8.52 -8.27 -2.58
N SER A 509 -8.38 -9.55 -2.22
CA SER A 509 -7.19 -10.34 -2.58
C SER A 509 -7.08 -10.53 -4.09
N TYR A 510 -8.18 -10.80 -4.79
CA TYR A 510 -8.18 -10.92 -6.25
C TYR A 510 -7.63 -9.67 -6.96
N MET A 511 -7.81 -8.47 -6.40
CA MET A 511 -7.24 -7.24 -6.96
C MET A 511 -5.71 -7.32 -7.13
N ASN A 512 -5.04 -8.08 -6.24
CA ASN A 512 -3.58 -8.23 -6.28
C ASN A 512 -3.11 -9.33 -7.24
N TYR A 513 -4.00 -10.27 -7.58
CA TYR A 513 -3.63 -11.48 -8.31
C TYR A 513 -4.21 -11.57 -9.73
N THR A 514 -5.02 -10.58 -10.14
CA THR A 514 -5.54 -10.51 -11.52
C THR A 514 -4.42 -10.59 -12.54
N GLY A 515 -4.59 -11.47 -13.53
CA GLY A 515 -3.61 -11.72 -14.58
C GLY A 515 -2.46 -12.66 -14.17
N LEU A 516 -2.43 -13.16 -12.93
CA LEU A 516 -1.45 -14.17 -12.51
C LEU A 516 -1.77 -15.49 -13.22
N ARG A 517 -0.76 -16.13 -13.78
CA ARG A 517 -0.92 -17.34 -14.56
C ARG A 517 -0.02 -18.46 -14.06
N LYS A 518 -0.42 -19.69 -14.35
CA LYS A 518 0.36 -20.89 -14.02
C LYS A 518 1.78 -20.77 -14.57
N GLY A 519 2.75 -20.95 -13.70
CA GLY A 519 4.18 -20.75 -13.98
C GLY A 519 4.75 -19.43 -13.46
N ASP A 520 3.91 -18.49 -13.01
CA ASP A 520 4.35 -17.36 -12.21
C ASP A 520 4.63 -17.80 -10.77
N SER A 521 5.58 -17.16 -10.09
CA SER A 521 6.10 -17.59 -8.78
C SER A 521 5.02 -17.68 -7.70
N ASP A 522 3.98 -16.85 -7.79
CA ASP A 522 2.95 -16.75 -6.76
C ASP A 522 1.67 -17.53 -7.10
N PHE A 523 1.62 -18.16 -8.30
CA PHE A 523 0.39 -18.83 -8.77
C PHE A 523 -0.04 -19.99 -7.86
N ASP A 524 0.90 -20.84 -7.44
CA ASP A 524 0.56 -22.00 -6.61
C ASP A 524 -0.04 -21.58 -5.26
N TYR A 525 0.38 -20.41 -4.74
CA TYR A 525 -0.16 -19.82 -3.53
C TYR A 525 -1.63 -19.43 -3.64
N VAL A 526 -2.04 -18.90 -4.80
CA VAL A 526 -3.41 -18.40 -5.05
C VAL A 526 -4.20 -19.31 -5.98
N SER A 527 -3.74 -20.52 -6.22
CA SER A 527 -4.37 -21.48 -7.14
C SER A 527 -5.83 -21.82 -6.81
N LEU A 528 -6.27 -21.65 -5.56
CA LEU A 528 -7.68 -21.75 -5.16
C LEU A 528 -8.58 -20.68 -5.80
N GLY A 529 -7.98 -19.57 -6.22
CA GLY A 529 -8.66 -18.51 -6.95
C GLY A 529 -8.87 -18.80 -8.44
N ASP A 530 -8.17 -19.78 -9.00
CA ASP A 530 -8.39 -20.27 -10.37
C ASP A 530 -9.55 -21.30 -10.36
N ILE A 531 -10.77 -20.80 -10.32
CA ILE A 531 -11.98 -21.63 -10.10
C ILE A 531 -12.26 -22.57 -11.28
N ASN A 532 -11.99 -22.11 -12.50
CA ASN A 532 -12.18 -22.90 -13.70
C ASN A 532 -10.96 -23.76 -14.08
N ASN A 533 -9.87 -23.68 -13.32
CA ASN A 533 -8.61 -24.40 -13.52
C ASN A 533 -7.99 -24.18 -14.92
N ASN A 534 -8.16 -22.99 -15.50
CA ASN A 534 -7.57 -22.65 -16.78
C ASN A 534 -6.12 -22.17 -16.67
N GLY A 535 -5.62 -21.99 -15.46
CA GLY A 535 -4.27 -21.53 -15.16
C GLY A 535 -4.10 -20.02 -15.26
N LEU A 536 -5.17 -19.24 -15.13
CA LEU A 536 -5.17 -17.78 -15.14
C LEU A 536 -6.18 -17.26 -14.12
N ILE A 537 -5.80 -16.31 -13.29
CA ILE A 537 -6.71 -15.57 -12.41
C ILE A 537 -7.31 -14.43 -13.22
N ASP A 538 -8.60 -14.51 -13.55
CA ASP A 538 -9.25 -13.52 -14.41
C ASP A 538 -10.69 -13.17 -13.99
N ALA A 539 -11.40 -12.43 -14.83
CA ALA A 539 -12.76 -11.99 -14.55
C ALA A 539 -13.76 -13.14 -14.40
N TYR A 540 -13.51 -14.31 -14.98
CA TYR A 540 -14.39 -15.47 -14.81
C TYR A 540 -14.40 -15.91 -13.34
N ASP A 541 -13.22 -16.09 -12.76
CA ASP A 541 -13.06 -16.53 -11.37
C ASP A 541 -13.68 -15.50 -10.42
N ILE A 542 -13.34 -14.24 -10.64
CA ILE A 542 -13.81 -13.13 -9.80
C ILE A 542 -15.33 -12.98 -9.89
N SER A 543 -15.93 -13.19 -11.07
CA SER A 543 -17.37 -13.07 -11.25
C SER A 543 -18.16 -14.13 -10.49
N ILE A 544 -17.58 -15.32 -10.30
CA ILE A 544 -18.20 -16.37 -9.48
C ILE A 544 -18.23 -15.93 -8.02
N VAL A 545 -17.10 -15.45 -7.51
CA VAL A 545 -17.00 -14.95 -6.13
C VAL A 545 -17.98 -13.79 -5.89
N THR A 546 -18.03 -12.80 -6.79
CA THR A 546 -18.94 -11.67 -6.64
C THR A 546 -20.41 -12.10 -6.70
N THR A 547 -20.75 -13.08 -7.54
CA THR A 547 -22.10 -13.64 -7.60
C THR A 547 -22.50 -14.29 -6.28
N GLU A 548 -21.61 -15.05 -5.64
CA GLU A 548 -21.87 -15.65 -4.33
C GLU A 548 -22.04 -14.59 -3.24
N LEU A 549 -21.18 -13.56 -3.24
CA LEU A 549 -21.27 -12.46 -2.28
C LEU A 549 -22.59 -11.68 -2.38
N ASP A 550 -23.09 -11.49 -3.58
CA ASP A 550 -24.33 -10.77 -3.85
C ASP A 550 -25.57 -11.66 -3.68
N GLY A 551 -25.42 -12.92 -3.26
CA GLY A 551 -26.51 -13.88 -3.04
C GLY A 551 -27.17 -14.37 -4.34
N GLY A 552 -26.47 -14.21 -5.46
CA GLY A 552 -26.89 -14.67 -6.77
C GLY A 552 -26.65 -16.16 -6.98
N VAL A 553 -27.28 -16.72 -8.00
CA VAL A 553 -27.04 -18.09 -8.46
C VAL A 553 -26.45 -18.00 -9.86
N SER A 554 -25.25 -18.52 -10.03
CA SER A 554 -24.62 -18.66 -11.35
C SER A 554 -25.51 -19.55 -12.24
N ASN A 555 -26.01 -19.00 -13.35
CA ASN A 555 -26.79 -19.78 -14.31
C ASN A 555 -25.88 -20.27 -15.45
N SER A 556 -25.42 -21.50 -15.34
CA SER A 556 -24.48 -22.12 -16.29
C SER A 556 -25.04 -22.33 -17.73
N ASN A 557 -26.32 -22.01 -17.95
CA ASN A 557 -26.96 -22.17 -19.26
C ASN A 557 -26.95 -20.89 -20.12
N ASP A 558 -26.63 -19.76 -19.56
CA ASP A 558 -26.52 -18.50 -20.29
C ASP A 558 -25.24 -18.45 -21.11
N LYS A 559 -25.38 -18.13 -22.39
CA LYS A 559 -24.22 -18.03 -23.29
C LYS A 559 -23.75 -16.59 -23.35
N VAL A 560 -22.56 -16.33 -22.85
CA VAL A 560 -21.88 -15.06 -23.06
C VAL A 560 -21.71 -14.80 -24.55
N ALA A 561 -22.12 -13.65 -25.02
CA ALA A 561 -22.02 -13.24 -26.40
C ALA A 561 -21.60 -11.77 -26.51
N GLY A 562 -21.00 -11.42 -27.64
CA GLY A 562 -20.59 -10.05 -27.96
C GLY A 562 -19.15 -9.96 -28.47
N THR A 563 -18.73 -8.76 -28.74
CA THR A 563 -17.39 -8.45 -29.25
C THR A 563 -16.83 -7.24 -28.51
N LEU A 564 -15.56 -7.33 -28.15
CA LEU A 564 -14.80 -6.19 -27.66
C LEU A 564 -14.06 -5.54 -28.82
N VAL A 565 -14.12 -4.22 -28.87
CA VAL A 565 -13.40 -3.41 -29.85
C VAL A 565 -12.44 -2.49 -29.12
N LEU A 566 -11.17 -2.62 -29.44
CA LEU A 566 -10.11 -1.74 -28.95
C LEU A 566 -9.83 -0.69 -30.01
N THR A 567 -9.96 0.58 -29.63
CA THR A 567 -9.73 1.70 -30.54
C THR A 567 -8.70 2.63 -29.93
N PRO A 568 -7.46 2.65 -30.43
CA PRO A 568 -6.47 3.62 -29.97
C PRO A 568 -6.80 5.02 -30.48
N SER A 569 -6.52 6.02 -29.65
CA SER A 569 -6.68 7.43 -30.03
C SER A 569 -5.71 7.88 -31.15
N LYS A 570 -4.57 7.20 -31.24
CA LYS A 570 -3.52 7.44 -32.25
C LYS A 570 -2.95 6.09 -32.71
N THR A 571 -2.53 6.00 -33.98
CA THR A 571 -1.83 4.84 -34.53
C THR A 571 -0.31 5.05 -34.63
N THR A 572 0.13 6.28 -34.49
CA THR A 572 1.55 6.67 -34.41
C THR A 572 1.70 7.69 -33.30
N PHE A 573 2.73 7.56 -32.49
CA PHE A 573 2.96 8.43 -31.34
C PHE A 573 4.46 8.65 -31.14
N ALA A 574 4.80 9.78 -30.53
CA ALA A 574 6.14 10.16 -30.13
C ALA A 574 6.37 9.91 -28.64
N ALA A 575 7.62 9.97 -28.20
CA ALA A 575 7.96 9.90 -26.79
C ALA A 575 7.26 11.04 -26.00
N GLY A 576 6.56 10.69 -24.93
CA GLY A 576 5.77 11.61 -24.11
C GLY A 576 4.31 11.75 -24.52
N ASP A 577 3.88 11.14 -25.62
CA ASP A 577 2.46 11.11 -25.98
C ASP A 577 1.66 10.21 -25.05
N ILE A 578 0.47 10.62 -24.67
CA ILE A 578 -0.54 9.75 -24.06
C ILE A 578 -1.33 9.10 -25.19
N VAL A 579 -1.38 7.76 -25.18
CA VAL A 579 -2.20 6.97 -26.08
C VAL A 579 -3.38 6.41 -25.30
N GLU A 580 -4.57 6.90 -25.59
CA GLU A 580 -5.80 6.35 -25.03
C GLU A 580 -6.26 5.17 -25.88
N VAL A 581 -6.56 4.05 -25.25
CA VAL A 581 -7.17 2.88 -25.87
C VAL A 581 -8.58 2.74 -25.35
N LYS A 582 -9.56 3.13 -26.17
CA LYS A 582 -10.97 2.97 -25.84
C LYS A 582 -11.36 1.51 -26.00
N VAL A 583 -11.85 0.91 -24.92
CA VAL A 583 -12.48 -0.41 -24.92
C VAL A 583 -13.99 -0.22 -25.09
N SER A 584 -14.57 -0.83 -26.09
CA SER A 584 -16.01 -0.76 -26.36
C SER A 584 -16.58 -2.14 -26.54
N GLY A 585 -17.74 -2.40 -25.92
CA GLY A 585 -18.51 -3.61 -26.13
C GLY A 585 -19.56 -3.44 -27.24
N LYS A 586 -19.69 -4.44 -28.10
CA LYS A 586 -20.74 -4.49 -29.12
C LYS A 586 -21.53 -5.77 -28.99
N GLY A 587 -22.85 -5.63 -28.73
CA GLY A 587 -23.77 -6.76 -28.59
C GLY A 587 -23.38 -7.66 -27.42
N LEU A 588 -22.96 -7.07 -26.30
CA LEU A 588 -22.67 -7.83 -25.09
C LEU A 588 -23.97 -8.33 -24.46
N HIS A 589 -24.01 -9.63 -24.16
CA HIS A 589 -25.11 -10.29 -23.47
C HIS A 589 -24.56 -11.23 -22.42
N TYR A 590 -25.13 -11.23 -21.23
CA TYR A 590 -24.76 -12.10 -20.10
C TYR A 590 -23.29 -11.94 -19.66
N VAL A 591 -22.74 -10.72 -19.77
CA VAL A 591 -21.37 -10.41 -19.38
C VAL A 591 -21.35 -9.85 -17.97
N ASN A 592 -21.03 -10.67 -17.00
CA ASN A 592 -20.88 -10.27 -15.59
C ASN A 592 -19.46 -9.83 -15.23
N GLY A 593 -18.49 -10.28 -15.97
CA GLY A 593 -17.09 -9.92 -15.83
C GLY A 593 -16.37 -9.87 -17.18
N LEU A 594 -15.34 -9.05 -17.24
CA LEU A 594 -14.56 -8.84 -18.45
C LEU A 594 -13.08 -8.75 -18.06
N SER A 595 -12.25 -9.57 -18.68
CA SER A 595 -10.80 -9.50 -18.55
C SER A 595 -10.11 -9.89 -19.87
N PHE A 596 -9.00 -9.24 -20.14
CA PHE A 596 -8.15 -9.62 -21.28
C PHE A 596 -6.71 -9.15 -21.04
N ALA A 597 -5.76 -9.77 -21.72
CA ALA A 597 -4.35 -9.40 -21.61
C ALA A 597 -3.96 -8.42 -22.73
N LEU A 598 -3.29 -7.34 -22.38
CA LEU A 598 -2.63 -6.41 -23.30
C LEU A 598 -1.12 -6.45 -23.05
N PRO A 599 -0.38 -7.34 -23.68
CA PRO A 599 1.09 -7.34 -23.61
C PRO A 599 1.65 -6.06 -24.24
N TYR A 600 2.65 -5.47 -23.60
CA TYR A 600 3.31 -4.28 -24.13
C TYR A 600 4.80 -4.25 -23.79
N ASN A 601 5.56 -3.46 -24.54
CA ASN A 601 6.97 -3.25 -24.27
C ASN A 601 7.15 -2.16 -23.21
N ALA A 602 7.50 -2.54 -21.99
CA ALA A 602 7.69 -1.62 -20.87
C ALA A 602 8.91 -0.68 -21.02
N GLN A 603 9.76 -0.90 -22.05
CA GLN A 603 10.85 0.03 -22.39
C GLN A 603 10.35 1.21 -23.26
N GLU A 604 9.18 1.06 -23.88
CA GLU A 604 8.62 2.04 -24.80
C GLU A 604 7.31 2.64 -24.31
N LEU A 605 6.56 1.91 -23.48
CA LEU A 605 5.23 2.30 -22.98
C LEU A 605 5.15 2.14 -21.47
N GLU A 606 4.41 3.03 -20.84
CA GLU A 606 4.07 2.98 -19.42
C GLU A 606 2.55 3.04 -19.26
N TYR A 607 2.00 2.22 -18.38
CA TYR A 607 0.59 2.30 -18.02
C TYR A 607 0.35 3.50 -17.10
N VAL A 608 -0.50 4.42 -17.51
CA VAL A 608 -0.80 5.65 -16.77
C VAL A 608 -2.05 5.49 -15.89
N GLY A 609 -3.05 4.76 -16.37
CA GLY A 609 -4.30 4.55 -15.63
C GLY A 609 -5.45 4.12 -16.52
N THR A 610 -6.60 3.85 -15.89
CA THR A 610 -7.86 3.48 -16.56
C THR A 610 -8.97 4.43 -16.14
N ASP A 611 -9.61 5.05 -17.13
CA ASP A 611 -10.83 5.84 -16.94
C ASP A 611 -12.06 4.93 -17.08
N LEU A 612 -13.04 5.09 -16.18
CA LEU A 612 -14.25 4.29 -16.11
C LEU A 612 -15.50 5.07 -16.58
N GLU A 613 -15.34 6.05 -17.44
CA GLU A 613 -16.48 6.82 -17.94
C GLU A 613 -17.54 5.88 -18.53
N GLY A 614 -18.71 5.85 -17.92
CA GLY A 614 -19.84 5.04 -18.34
C GLY A 614 -19.97 3.64 -17.70
N MET A 615 -19.06 3.22 -16.81
CA MET A 615 -19.10 1.90 -16.16
C MET A 615 -19.23 2.00 -14.63
N LYS A 616 -20.11 2.84 -14.13
CA LYS A 616 -20.25 3.18 -12.70
C LYS A 616 -20.65 2.02 -11.79
N GLU A 617 -21.14 0.92 -12.35
CA GLU A 617 -21.61 -0.25 -11.58
C GLU A 617 -20.61 -1.41 -11.58
N MET A 618 -19.49 -1.29 -12.29
CA MET A 618 -18.45 -2.31 -12.31
C MET A 618 -17.29 -1.97 -11.39
N VAL A 619 -16.80 -2.98 -10.69
CA VAL A 619 -15.54 -2.88 -9.92
C VAL A 619 -14.39 -3.02 -10.90
N ASN A 620 -13.45 -2.06 -10.83
CA ASN A 620 -12.21 -2.10 -11.63
C ASN A 620 -11.12 -2.83 -10.85
N LEU A 621 -10.68 -3.95 -11.37
CA LEU A 621 -9.62 -4.79 -10.84
C LEU A 621 -8.43 -4.86 -11.81
N THR A 622 -8.28 -3.85 -12.65
CA THR A 622 -7.19 -3.77 -13.63
C THR A 622 -5.83 -3.82 -12.94
N TYR A 623 -4.96 -4.71 -13.40
CA TYR A 623 -3.61 -4.89 -12.87
C TYR A 623 -2.57 -4.88 -13.99
N ASP A 624 -1.46 -4.18 -13.76
CA ASP A 624 -0.31 -4.13 -14.66
C ASP A 624 0.78 -5.09 -14.16
N ARG A 625 0.87 -6.28 -14.77
CA ARG A 625 1.65 -7.40 -14.25
C ARG A 625 2.96 -7.62 -15.01
N LEU A 626 4.01 -7.80 -14.22
CA LEU A 626 5.27 -8.36 -14.70
C LEU A 626 5.29 -9.86 -14.37
N HIS A 627 5.29 -10.70 -15.40
CA HIS A 627 5.36 -12.15 -15.25
C HIS A 627 6.77 -12.64 -14.95
N THR A 628 6.88 -13.83 -14.38
CA THR A 628 8.16 -14.48 -14.06
C THR A 628 9.09 -14.63 -15.28
N ASN A 629 8.53 -14.78 -16.48
CA ASN A 629 9.28 -14.84 -17.74
C ASN A 629 9.73 -13.46 -18.28
N GLY A 630 9.48 -12.38 -17.53
CA GLY A 630 9.85 -11.02 -17.93
C GLY A 630 8.85 -10.32 -18.85
N GLN A 631 7.75 -10.99 -19.24
CA GLN A 631 6.69 -10.35 -20.04
C GLN A 631 5.90 -9.37 -19.16
N LYS A 632 5.74 -8.14 -19.65
CA LYS A 632 4.84 -7.14 -19.04
C LYS A 632 3.50 -7.15 -19.78
N ALA A 633 2.41 -7.17 -19.03
CA ALA A 633 1.06 -7.11 -19.60
C ALA A 633 0.09 -6.43 -18.67
N LEU A 634 -0.74 -5.55 -19.22
CA LEU A 634 -1.89 -4.98 -18.53
C LEU A 634 -3.06 -5.97 -18.63
N TYR A 635 -3.75 -6.16 -17.52
CA TYR A 635 -4.99 -6.95 -17.44
C TYR A 635 -6.16 -6.05 -17.06
N PRO A 636 -6.78 -5.37 -18.05
CA PRO A 636 -8.04 -4.68 -17.82
C PRO A 636 -9.09 -5.70 -17.36
N THR A 637 -9.57 -5.54 -16.12
CA THR A 637 -10.50 -6.48 -15.49
C THR A 637 -11.60 -5.70 -14.80
N PHE A 638 -12.82 -5.99 -15.20
CA PHE A 638 -14.05 -5.34 -14.71
C PHE A 638 -15.06 -6.41 -14.34
N VAL A 639 -15.66 -6.29 -13.17
CA VAL A 639 -16.64 -7.25 -12.67
C VAL A 639 -17.86 -6.48 -12.13
N ASN A 640 -19.04 -6.93 -12.49
CA ASN A 640 -20.29 -6.36 -12.01
C ASN A 640 -20.55 -6.75 -10.55
N ARG A 641 -21.19 -5.84 -9.80
CA ARG A 641 -21.68 -6.06 -8.44
C ARG A 641 -23.19 -5.76 -8.41
N GLY A 642 -23.93 -6.61 -7.70
CA GLY A 642 -25.39 -6.45 -7.58
C GLY A 642 -26.20 -7.17 -8.64
N ASN A 643 -27.53 -7.14 -8.47
CA ASN A 643 -28.49 -7.89 -9.30
C ASN A 643 -28.95 -7.13 -10.56
N ASN A 644 -28.27 -6.11 -10.99
CA ASN A 644 -28.62 -5.34 -12.19
C ASN A 644 -27.86 -5.89 -13.41
N PHE A 645 -28.49 -6.82 -14.11
CA PHE A 645 -28.04 -7.37 -15.39
C PHE A 645 -28.78 -6.71 -16.55
#